data_c3cb5a80af6364e91b929f7bf488faab
#
_entry.id   c3cb5a80af6364e91b929f7bf488faab
#
_cell.length_a   1.000
_cell.length_b   1.000
_cell.length_c   1.000
_cell.angle_alpha   90.00
_cell.angle_beta   90.00
_cell.angle_gamma   90.00
#
_symmetry.space_group_name_H-M   'P 1'
#
loop_
_entity.id
_entity.type
_entity.pdbx_description
1 polymer ?
#
loop_
_entity_poly.entity_id
_entity_poly.type
_entity_poly.pdbx_seq_one_letter_code
_entity_poly.pdbx_strand_id
1 'polypeptide(L)'
;MKAIARQFILVLLCMIVTGAWAQDITNIHGVVSDDMGGLAGASVCEIDGTGRIIEATVTDINGNFSMKVRNQKNKIRFSYIGYKTLTLPINKTVFKVTMKSELQIKEVTVTAKKRMRGNGLAIPEREKSFASQSIDMKEFEGIAVTTIDEALQGRISGLDIVSVSGNLGAGTSMRLRGTSSVSTLTNSNPLIVVNGNTWNVDMSNFDVKNANDEQFSQLLNINPEDIQSITVLKDAAATAIYGSQGANGVIEITTKRGAKGNPKLTYSLRLTGTYQPEGYKMLSGNDYTMLLKESYFNPEQNNATSDIRELNYDPTFSEYEQYNNNTDWRDAVTQVGLRQNHYISVTGGGEKATFRISGGYDRETGSVIEQQLDRLSTRVALDYFVSDRIKISTNFALTYTKNKKNYDDLLSIAYKKMPNMSIYEQDPLTGADTGKYYTMLQTASSVFKDDQMQYVNPVASAKLAKFDDRTYDITPELELNYRLLGMDEQSWQLNWQGRVYMNIFNEYVDRFYPNELVTVPWTSGVNLASSSNTKSVAFNTKQTLTLIPHFNNEDHSLMAMGRFELTSGSSNGQSSDASGLPAGGITSPDVGGLITGVSSSFSQWRSMFYTFSMHYAYKSRYMFDFSVRADGTTKFGPDRRWGYFPAVSLRWNIVDEPWMEKTHSWLSMLSLRPSWGKVGNQPNDEYLYQSKYVSTNKYYDMPAMRPSTIKLSDLRWETTSSYNVGMDLGLFNDKLSLVFDW
;
A
#
# COMPACT_ATOMS: atom_id res chain seq x y z
N MET A 1 -43.04 33.71 -36.97
CA MET A 1 -42.74 32.53 -36.10
C MET A 1 -43.44 32.53 -34.74
N LYS A 2 -43.79 33.66 -34.11
CA LYS A 2 -44.51 33.66 -32.81
C LYS A 2 -46.01 33.37 -32.91
N ALA A 3 -46.66 33.50 -34.05
CA ALA A 3 -48.08 33.22 -34.24
C ALA A 3 -48.36 31.71 -34.48
N ILE A 4 -47.48 30.99 -35.14
CA ILE A 4 -47.58 29.56 -35.42
C ILE A 4 -47.36 28.70 -34.17
N ALA A 5 -46.50 29.14 -33.25
CA ALA A 5 -46.25 28.46 -31.98
C ALA A 5 -47.46 28.57 -31.02
N ARG A 6 -48.26 29.67 -31.08
CA ARG A 6 -49.46 29.84 -30.26
C ARG A 6 -50.61 28.96 -30.75
N GLN A 7 -50.72 28.74 -32.04
CA GLN A 7 -51.78 27.86 -32.59
C GLN A 7 -51.44 26.36 -32.34
N PHE A 8 -50.19 25.99 -32.33
CA PHE A 8 -49.78 24.61 -31.98
C PHE A 8 -50.04 24.27 -30.50
N ILE A 9 -49.86 25.24 -29.60
CA ILE A 9 -50.11 25.04 -28.16
C ILE A 9 -51.63 24.99 -27.89
N LEU A 10 -52.43 25.71 -28.63
CA LEU A 10 -53.92 25.67 -28.50
C LEU A 10 -54.50 24.38 -29.05
N VAL A 11 -53.95 23.82 -30.11
CA VAL A 11 -54.36 22.51 -30.66
C VAL A 11 -53.91 21.37 -29.73
N LEU A 12 -52.77 21.51 -29.07
CA LEU A 12 -52.29 20.54 -28.07
C LEU A 12 -53.15 20.57 -26.79
N LEU A 13 -53.64 21.77 -26.38
CA LEU A 13 -54.51 21.88 -25.22
C LEU A 13 -55.92 21.39 -25.48
N CYS A 14 -56.46 21.49 -26.74
CA CYS A 14 -57.77 20.95 -27.10
C CYS A 14 -57.80 19.43 -27.26
N MET A 15 -56.66 18.75 -27.43
CA MET A 15 -56.62 17.28 -27.46
C MET A 15 -56.57 16.63 -26.04
N ILE A 16 -56.48 17.43 -25.00
CA ILE A 16 -56.43 16.95 -23.57
C ILE A 16 -57.83 16.93 -22.95
N VAL A 17 -58.83 17.46 -23.61
CA VAL A 17 -60.21 17.57 -23.05
C VAL A 17 -61.19 16.79 -23.95
N THR A 18 -60.91 15.51 -24.23
CA THR A 18 -61.95 14.66 -24.74
C THR A 18 -61.97 13.34 -23.94
N GLY A 19 -62.94 13.25 -23.07
CA GLY A 19 -63.61 11.99 -22.76
C GLY A 19 -62.92 11.13 -21.70
N ALA A 20 -63.11 11.43 -20.43
CA ALA A 20 -63.18 10.37 -19.43
C ALA A 20 -64.50 9.56 -19.66
N TRP A 21 -64.53 8.71 -20.68
CA TRP A 21 -65.52 7.63 -20.74
C TRP A 21 -64.97 6.53 -19.80
N ALA A 22 -65.77 6.15 -18.80
CA ALA A 22 -65.50 4.97 -18.00
C ALA A 22 -65.50 3.75 -18.93
N GLN A 23 -64.36 3.38 -19.48
CA GLN A 23 -64.20 2.11 -20.20
C GLN A 23 -64.27 0.98 -19.19
N ASP A 24 -65.13 -0.02 -19.48
CA ASP A 24 -65.15 -1.28 -18.77
C ASP A 24 -63.73 -1.89 -18.84
N ILE A 25 -63.06 -1.96 -17.70
CA ILE A 25 -61.70 -2.45 -17.60
C ILE A 25 -61.74 -3.97 -17.77
N THR A 26 -61.48 -4.46 -18.98
CA THR A 26 -61.47 -5.91 -19.29
C THR A 26 -60.09 -6.50 -19.33
N ASN A 27 -59.07 -5.70 -19.63
CA ASN A 27 -57.65 -6.13 -19.59
C ASN A 27 -56.81 -5.16 -18.77
N ILE A 28 -56.04 -5.70 -17.87
CA ILE A 28 -55.06 -4.96 -17.08
C ILE A 28 -53.66 -5.44 -17.39
N HIS A 29 -52.70 -4.56 -17.36
CA HIS A 29 -51.28 -4.86 -17.52
C HIS A 29 -50.43 -3.97 -16.59
N GLY A 30 -49.21 -4.34 -16.38
CA GLY A 30 -48.32 -3.55 -15.53
C GLY A 30 -47.01 -4.21 -15.25
N VAL A 31 -46.28 -3.62 -14.31
CA VAL A 31 -44.97 -4.09 -13.86
C VAL A 31 -45.01 -4.31 -12.36
N VAL A 32 -44.51 -5.45 -11.92
CA VAL A 32 -44.23 -5.73 -10.51
C VAL A 32 -42.73 -5.70 -10.34
N SER A 33 -42.25 -4.83 -9.44
CA SER A 33 -40.82 -4.59 -9.18
C SER A 33 -40.57 -4.56 -7.70
N ASP A 34 -39.31 -4.65 -7.32
CA ASP A 34 -38.77 -4.26 -6.01
C ASP A 34 -37.74 -3.13 -6.17
N ASP A 35 -36.94 -2.88 -5.13
CA ASP A 35 -35.88 -1.86 -5.16
C ASP A 35 -34.70 -2.23 -6.07
N MET A 36 -34.67 -3.47 -6.57
CA MET A 36 -33.61 -4.02 -7.44
C MET A 36 -34.04 -4.16 -8.92
N GLY A 37 -35.33 -4.05 -9.22
CA GLY A 37 -35.85 -4.18 -10.60
C GLY A 37 -37.12 -4.96 -10.71
N GLY A 38 -37.44 -5.49 -11.93
CA GLY A 38 -38.65 -6.28 -12.21
C GLY A 38 -38.60 -7.65 -11.52
N LEU A 39 -39.68 -8.05 -10.83
CA LEU A 39 -39.80 -9.34 -10.18
C LEU A 39 -40.39 -10.39 -11.16
N ALA A 40 -39.54 -11.32 -11.62
CA ALA A 40 -39.93 -12.43 -12.48
C ALA A 40 -40.65 -13.53 -11.68
N GLY A 41 -41.79 -14.02 -12.21
CA GLY A 41 -42.53 -15.11 -11.57
C GLY A 41 -43.41 -14.70 -10.39
N ALA A 42 -43.62 -13.37 -10.16
CA ALA A 42 -44.57 -12.89 -9.17
C ALA A 42 -45.99 -13.26 -9.59
N SER A 43 -46.80 -13.82 -8.69
CA SER A 43 -48.17 -14.20 -8.94
C SER A 43 -49.10 -13.00 -8.84
N VAL A 44 -49.90 -12.79 -9.89
CA VAL A 44 -50.91 -11.73 -9.98
C VAL A 44 -52.26 -12.38 -10.12
N CYS A 45 -53.14 -12.22 -9.12
CA CYS A 45 -54.43 -12.91 -9.06
C CYS A 45 -55.59 -11.92 -8.88
N GLU A 46 -56.65 -12.07 -9.68
CA GLU A 46 -57.97 -11.50 -9.36
C GLU A 46 -58.61 -12.28 -8.23
N ILE A 47 -59.03 -11.63 -7.17
CA ILE A 47 -59.71 -12.22 -6.03
C ILE A 47 -61.07 -11.58 -5.78
N ASP A 48 -62.07 -12.35 -5.46
CA ASP A 48 -63.42 -11.89 -5.10
C ASP A 48 -63.46 -11.38 -3.65
N GLY A 49 -64.65 -10.94 -3.20
CA GLY A 49 -64.83 -10.42 -1.84
C GLY A 49 -64.62 -11.47 -0.73
N THR A 50 -64.58 -12.75 -1.07
CA THR A 50 -64.29 -13.86 -0.13
C THR A 50 -62.82 -14.29 -0.14
N GLY A 51 -61.98 -13.68 -1.02
CA GLY A 51 -60.57 -14.03 -1.16
C GLY A 51 -60.27 -15.18 -2.12
N ARG A 52 -61.31 -15.73 -2.82
CA ARG A 52 -61.16 -16.80 -3.79
C ARG A 52 -60.55 -16.25 -5.08
N ILE A 53 -59.59 -16.97 -5.67
CA ILE A 53 -58.93 -16.62 -6.91
C ILE A 53 -59.89 -16.89 -8.09
N ILE A 54 -60.15 -15.87 -8.91
CA ILE A 54 -61.00 -15.92 -10.09
C ILE A 54 -60.20 -16.10 -11.38
N GLU A 55 -59.08 -15.36 -11.51
CA GLU A 55 -58.15 -15.43 -12.62
C GLU A 55 -56.73 -15.21 -12.08
N ALA A 56 -55.70 -15.79 -12.72
CA ALA A 56 -54.31 -15.65 -12.27
C ALA A 56 -53.35 -15.61 -13.45
N THR A 57 -52.28 -14.85 -13.30
CA THR A 57 -51.12 -14.80 -14.20
C THR A 57 -49.83 -14.68 -13.40
N VAL A 58 -48.69 -14.83 -14.05
CA VAL A 58 -47.37 -14.59 -13.45
C VAL A 58 -46.62 -13.55 -14.28
N THR A 59 -45.70 -12.82 -13.64
CA THR A 59 -44.87 -11.85 -14.32
C THR A 59 -43.78 -12.51 -15.15
N ASP A 60 -43.41 -11.86 -16.26
CA ASP A 60 -42.29 -12.26 -17.11
C ASP A 60 -40.93 -11.91 -16.45
N ILE A 61 -39.83 -12.18 -17.19
CA ILE A 61 -38.45 -11.95 -16.72
C ILE A 61 -38.16 -10.48 -16.37
N ASN A 62 -38.92 -9.52 -16.91
CA ASN A 62 -38.81 -8.09 -16.65
C ASN A 62 -39.85 -7.59 -15.64
N GLY A 63 -40.62 -8.50 -15.01
CA GLY A 63 -41.66 -8.17 -14.06
C GLY A 63 -42.97 -7.72 -14.71
N ASN A 64 -43.13 -7.77 -16.03
CA ASN A 64 -44.36 -7.37 -16.70
C ASN A 64 -45.44 -8.46 -16.61
N PHE A 65 -46.68 -8.05 -16.48
CA PHE A 65 -47.83 -8.93 -16.55
C PHE A 65 -48.96 -8.34 -17.40
N SER A 66 -49.78 -9.21 -17.91
CA SER A 66 -51.06 -8.86 -18.55
C SER A 66 -52.11 -9.92 -18.14
N MET A 67 -53.31 -9.46 -17.74
CA MET A 67 -54.37 -10.32 -17.25
C MET A 67 -55.71 -9.77 -17.65
N LYS A 68 -56.65 -10.69 -18.02
CA LYS A 68 -58.03 -10.36 -18.30
C LYS A 68 -58.83 -10.42 -16.99
N VAL A 69 -59.49 -9.31 -16.64
CA VAL A 69 -60.31 -9.19 -15.43
C VAL A 69 -61.74 -9.65 -15.70
N ARG A 70 -62.28 -10.47 -14.82
CA ARG A 70 -63.68 -11.00 -14.92
C ARG A 70 -64.69 -10.05 -14.27
N ASN A 71 -64.32 -9.34 -13.23
CA ASN A 71 -65.22 -8.43 -12.54
C ASN A 71 -64.46 -7.26 -11.94
N GLN A 72 -64.79 -6.02 -12.33
CA GLN A 72 -64.16 -4.80 -11.86
C GLN A 72 -64.35 -4.51 -10.36
N LYS A 73 -65.35 -5.11 -9.72
CA LYS A 73 -65.55 -4.97 -8.25
C LYS A 73 -64.62 -5.85 -7.44
N ASN A 74 -63.88 -6.76 -8.08
CA ASN A 74 -62.88 -7.61 -7.48
C ASN A 74 -61.61 -6.81 -7.14
N LYS A 75 -60.63 -7.48 -6.51
CA LYS A 75 -59.33 -6.93 -6.19
C LYS A 75 -58.22 -7.73 -6.87
N ILE A 76 -57.08 -7.10 -7.08
CA ILE A 76 -55.89 -7.80 -7.57
C ILE A 76 -54.93 -8.02 -6.39
N ARG A 77 -54.48 -9.23 -6.22
CA ARG A 77 -53.49 -9.64 -5.24
C ARG A 77 -52.18 -9.96 -5.96
N PHE A 78 -51.13 -9.29 -5.50
CA PHE A 78 -49.75 -9.51 -5.94
C PHE A 78 -49.06 -10.27 -4.83
N SER A 79 -48.46 -11.42 -5.13
CA SER A 79 -47.71 -12.23 -4.15
C SER A 79 -46.46 -12.82 -4.79
N TYR A 80 -45.37 -12.81 -4.00
CA TYR A 80 -44.09 -13.41 -4.37
C TYR A 80 -43.44 -13.98 -3.12
N ILE A 81 -42.70 -15.08 -3.24
CA ILE A 81 -42.06 -15.73 -2.11
C ILE A 81 -41.05 -14.78 -1.48
N GLY A 82 -41.19 -14.52 -0.15
CA GLY A 82 -40.33 -13.60 0.57
C GLY A 82 -40.74 -12.13 0.51
N TYR A 83 -41.92 -11.80 -0.07
CA TYR A 83 -42.46 -10.44 -0.17
C TYR A 83 -43.82 -10.29 0.48
N LYS A 84 -44.10 -9.12 1.05
CA LYS A 84 -45.38 -8.82 1.64
C LYS A 84 -46.46 -8.80 0.55
N THR A 85 -47.47 -9.63 0.67
CA THR A 85 -48.61 -9.68 -0.25
C THR A 85 -49.30 -8.32 -0.30
N LEU A 86 -49.54 -7.82 -1.51
CA LEU A 86 -50.22 -6.55 -1.74
C LEU A 86 -51.53 -6.79 -2.46
N THR A 87 -52.64 -6.19 -2.00
CA THR A 87 -53.93 -6.28 -2.60
C THR A 87 -54.44 -4.88 -2.95
N LEU A 88 -54.79 -4.66 -4.23
CA LEU A 88 -55.25 -3.38 -4.76
C LEU A 88 -56.61 -3.49 -5.40
N PRO A 89 -57.46 -2.42 -5.38
CA PRO A 89 -58.72 -2.40 -6.15
C PRO A 89 -58.43 -2.25 -7.65
N ILE A 90 -59.33 -2.77 -8.47
CA ILE A 90 -59.27 -2.66 -9.94
C ILE A 90 -59.92 -1.35 -10.39
N ASN A 91 -59.19 -0.27 -10.28
CA ASN A 91 -59.65 1.08 -10.62
C ASN A 91 -58.85 1.74 -11.77
N LYS A 92 -57.94 0.98 -12.38
CA LYS A 92 -57.07 1.44 -13.48
C LYS A 92 -56.65 0.25 -14.36
N THR A 93 -56.23 0.54 -15.60
CA THR A 93 -55.78 -0.49 -16.55
C THR A 93 -54.29 -0.80 -16.45
N VAL A 94 -53.49 0.14 -15.93
CA VAL A 94 -52.05 0.00 -15.82
C VAL A 94 -51.64 0.01 -14.35
N PHE A 95 -50.92 -1.04 -13.91
CA PHE A 95 -50.42 -1.17 -12.53
C PHE A 95 -48.92 -1.13 -12.53
N LYS A 96 -48.36 -0.20 -11.76
CA LYS A 96 -46.96 -0.19 -11.40
C LYS A 96 -46.89 -0.48 -9.89
N VAL A 97 -46.38 -1.68 -9.54
CA VAL A 97 -46.42 -2.21 -8.18
C VAL A 97 -45.00 -2.45 -7.71
N THR A 98 -44.63 -1.81 -6.64
CA THR A 98 -43.37 -2.11 -5.95
C THR A 98 -43.66 -2.94 -4.70
N MET A 99 -43.17 -4.18 -4.67
CA MET A 99 -43.33 -5.09 -3.55
C MET A 99 -42.21 -4.89 -2.53
N LYS A 100 -42.54 -4.87 -1.26
CA LYS A 100 -41.53 -4.81 -0.18
C LYS A 100 -41.25 -6.21 0.29
N SER A 101 -39.96 -6.56 0.43
CA SER A 101 -39.53 -7.81 0.98
C SER A 101 -40.10 -7.99 2.40
N GLU A 102 -40.71 -9.14 2.68
CA GLU A 102 -41.19 -9.50 4.04
C GLU A 102 -40.03 -9.91 4.95
N LEU A 103 -38.86 -10.17 4.36
CA LEU A 103 -37.56 -10.29 5.00
C LEU A 103 -36.93 -8.92 5.29
N GLN A 104 -37.71 -7.85 5.55
CA GLN A 104 -37.27 -6.92 6.55
C GLN A 104 -37.38 -7.65 7.90
N ILE A 105 -36.40 -8.55 8.17
CA ILE A 105 -35.81 -8.61 9.50
C ILE A 105 -35.71 -7.15 9.89
N LYS A 106 -36.50 -6.70 10.91
CA LYS A 106 -36.10 -5.53 11.67
C LYS A 106 -34.61 -5.59 11.67
N GLU A 107 -33.95 -4.57 11.17
CA GLU A 107 -32.53 -4.37 11.40
C GLU A 107 -32.34 -4.53 12.90
N VAL A 108 -32.21 -5.75 13.36
CA VAL A 108 -31.37 -6.04 14.49
C VAL A 108 -30.06 -5.58 13.92
N THR A 109 -29.72 -4.35 14.24
CA THR A 109 -28.35 -3.89 14.27
C THR A 109 -27.72 -4.83 15.29
N VAL A 110 -27.41 -6.06 14.87
CA VAL A 110 -26.32 -6.82 15.41
C VAL A 110 -25.16 -5.97 14.97
N THR A 111 -24.84 -5.01 15.80
CA THR A 111 -23.50 -4.45 15.89
C THR A 111 -22.67 -5.70 16.10
N ALA A 112 -22.22 -6.30 14.98
CA ALA A 112 -21.29 -7.40 15.01
C ALA A 112 -20.15 -6.80 15.82
N LYS A 113 -20.01 -7.26 17.08
CA LYS A 113 -19.01 -6.76 18.01
C LYS A 113 -17.72 -6.81 17.22
N LYS A 114 -17.15 -5.65 16.88
CA LYS A 114 -15.94 -5.53 16.04
C LYS A 114 -14.89 -6.39 16.74
N ARG A 115 -14.62 -7.57 16.18
CA ARG A 115 -13.64 -8.50 16.74
C ARG A 115 -12.30 -8.15 16.11
N MET A 116 -11.35 -7.79 16.95
CA MET A 116 -9.98 -7.51 16.51
C MET A 116 -9.13 -8.77 16.67
N ARG A 117 -8.24 -9.01 15.70
CA ARG A 117 -7.28 -10.11 15.76
C ARG A 117 -6.03 -9.63 16.52
N GLY A 118 -6.15 -9.48 17.85
CA GLY A 118 -4.97 -9.37 18.71
C GLY A 118 -4.57 -10.72 19.23
N ASN A 119 -3.30 -10.93 19.56
CA ASN A 119 -2.76 -12.22 20.01
C ASN A 119 -3.11 -13.43 19.09
N GLY A 120 -3.48 -13.19 17.84
CA GLY A 120 -3.93 -14.21 16.89
C GLY A 120 -5.35 -14.72 17.14
N LEU A 121 -6.03 -14.26 18.19
CA LEU A 121 -7.40 -14.60 18.57
C LEU A 121 -8.35 -13.48 18.17
N ALA A 122 -9.58 -13.82 17.81
CA ALA A 122 -10.61 -12.86 17.44
C ALA A 122 -11.39 -12.43 18.70
N ILE A 123 -10.78 -11.56 19.52
CA ILE A 123 -11.38 -11.06 20.77
C ILE A 123 -12.25 -9.82 20.51
N PRO A 124 -13.33 -9.61 21.32
CA PRO A 124 -14.12 -8.39 21.30
C PRO A 124 -13.26 -7.15 21.62
N GLU A 125 -13.53 -6.02 20.99
CA GLU A 125 -12.74 -4.80 21.20
C GLU A 125 -12.74 -4.35 22.67
N ARG A 126 -13.85 -4.54 23.37
CA ARG A 126 -14.00 -4.21 24.79
C ARG A 126 -13.15 -5.08 25.73
N GLU A 127 -12.72 -6.25 25.26
CA GLU A 127 -11.93 -7.21 26.04
C GLU A 127 -10.43 -7.14 25.72
N LYS A 128 -10.04 -6.27 24.80
CA LYS A 128 -8.65 -6.11 24.35
C LYS A 128 -7.76 -5.54 25.46
N SER A 129 -6.74 -6.30 25.87
CA SER A 129 -5.84 -5.99 26.98
C SER A 129 -4.53 -5.31 26.57
N PHE A 130 -4.27 -5.11 25.27
CA PHE A 130 -3.01 -4.61 24.71
C PHE A 130 -3.23 -3.31 23.93
N ALA A 131 -2.14 -2.53 23.74
CA ALA A 131 -2.16 -1.27 23.00
C ALA A 131 -2.17 -1.50 21.48
N SER A 132 -3.23 -1.09 20.82
CA SER A 132 -3.29 -1.04 19.37
C SER A 132 -4.18 0.11 18.91
N GLN A 133 -3.95 0.57 17.68
CA GLN A 133 -4.79 1.60 17.06
C GLN A 133 -5.15 1.15 15.64
N SER A 134 -6.41 1.25 15.26
CA SER A 134 -6.90 0.84 13.95
C SER A 134 -7.52 2.03 13.22
N ILE A 135 -7.27 2.10 11.91
CA ILE A 135 -7.86 3.07 10.99
C ILE A 135 -8.68 2.29 9.97
N ASP A 136 -9.94 2.67 9.78
CA ASP A 136 -10.78 2.14 8.70
C ASP A 136 -10.56 3.00 7.45
N MET A 137 -10.24 2.36 6.32
CA MET A 137 -9.99 3.08 5.07
C MET A 137 -11.22 3.78 4.49
N LYS A 138 -12.42 3.52 5.02
CA LYS A 138 -13.62 4.32 4.70
C LYS A 138 -13.51 5.78 5.13
N GLU A 139 -12.70 6.06 6.15
CA GLU A 139 -12.45 7.45 6.61
C GLU A 139 -11.70 8.28 5.56
N PHE A 140 -11.11 7.63 4.57
CA PHE A 140 -10.37 8.26 3.47
C PHE A 140 -11.16 8.34 2.17
N GLU A 141 -12.42 7.91 2.15
CA GLU A 141 -13.28 8.08 0.97
C GLU A 141 -13.41 9.59 0.66
N GLY A 142 -12.95 9.98 -0.55
CA GLY A 142 -12.92 11.39 -0.97
C GLY A 142 -11.67 12.18 -0.57
N ILE A 143 -10.74 11.60 0.19
CA ILE A 143 -9.45 12.20 0.52
C ILE A 143 -8.37 11.65 -0.44
N ALA A 144 -7.49 12.51 -0.92
CA ALA A 144 -6.40 12.14 -1.82
C ALA A 144 -5.24 11.47 -1.06
N VAL A 145 -5.48 10.28 -0.49
CA VAL A 145 -4.43 9.43 0.04
C VAL A 145 -3.87 8.60 -1.11
N THR A 146 -2.57 8.70 -1.34
CA THR A 146 -1.90 8.08 -2.48
C THR A 146 -1.13 6.85 -2.10
N THR A 147 -0.66 6.79 -0.83
CA THR A 147 0.13 5.68 -0.30
C THR A 147 -0.35 5.30 1.11
N ILE A 148 0.04 4.12 1.59
CA ILE A 148 -0.33 3.63 2.93
C ILE A 148 0.31 4.50 4.02
N ASP A 149 1.52 4.93 3.82
CA ASP A 149 2.28 5.78 4.72
C ASP A 149 1.64 7.17 4.87
N GLU A 150 1.18 7.79 3.79
CA GLU A 150 0.39 9.03 3.86
C GLU A 150 -0.91 8.84 4.66
N ALA A 151 -1.55 7.66 4.55
CA ALA A 151 -2.74 7.34 5.35
C ALA A 151 -2.44 7.27 6.85
N LEU A 152 -1.25 6.85 7.23
CA LEU A 152 -0.85 6.65 8.63
C LEU A 152 -0.21 7.90 9.25
N GLN A 153 0.41 8.76 8.45
CA GLN A 153 1.17 9.91 8.91
C GLN A 153 0.30 10.88 9.74
N GLY A 154 0.75 11.19 10.96
CA GLY A 154 0.05 12.09 11.88
C GLY A 154 -1.24 11.54 12.49
N ARG A 155 -1.65 10.29 12.19
CA ARG A 155 -2.91 9.69 12.66
C ARG A 155 -2.72 8.59 13.69
N ILE A 156 -1.55 7.99 13.73
CA ILE A 156 -1.19 6.95 14.69
C ILE A 156 -0.27 7.54 15.74
N SER A 157 -0.72 7.58 16.99
CA SER A 157 0.11 8.08 18.09
C SER A 157 1.36 7.23 18.29
N GLY A 158 2.54 7.87 18.37
CA GLY A 158 3.83 7.22 18.53
C GLY A 158 4.41 6.57 17.27
N LEU A 159 3.76 6.70 16.12
CA LEU A 159 4.31 6.32 14.82
C LEU A 159 4.86 7.55 14.12
N ASP A 160 6.16 7.58 13.94
CA ASP A 160 6.90 8.58 13.17
C ASP A 160 7.15 8.06 11.77
N ILE A 161 6.75 8.84 10.76
CA ILE A 161 6.90 8.52 9.34
C ILE A 161 7.60 9.67 8.67
N VAL A 162 8.79 9.39 8.15
CA VAL A 162 9.63 10.36 7.46
C VAL A 162 9.88 9.90 6.03
N SER A 163 9.54 10.72 5.06
CA SER A 163 9.94 10.50 3.67
C SER A 163 11.45 10.66 3.56
N VAL A 164 12.12 9.68 2.99
CA VAL A 164 13.58 9.67 2.87
C VAL A 164 14.02 10.59 1.73
N SER A 165 13.23 10.67 0.65
CA SER A 165 13.44 11.62 -0.44
C SER A 165 12.12 12.04 -1.10
N GLY A 166 12.18 13.01 -2.02
CA GLY A 166 11.06 13.41 -2.87
C GLY A 166 10.99 12.69 -4.21
N ASN A 167 11.83 11.68 -4.44
CA ASN A 167 11.84 10.93 -5.69
C ASN A 167 10.58 10.06 -5.84
N LEU A 168 10.14 9.86 -7.07
CA LEU A 168 9.01 8.99 -7.36
C LEU A 168 9.27 7.56 -6.90
N GLY A 169 8.31 7.00 -6.16
CA GLY A 169 8.44 5.65 -5.63
C GLY A 169 9.45 5.51 -4.48
N ALA A 170 9.99 6.62 -3.97
CA ALA A 170 10.80 6.59 -2.75
C ALA A 170 9.96 6.12 -1.57
N GLY A 171 10.56 5.32 -0.70
CA GLY A 171 9.91 4.82 0.49
C GLY A 171 9.96 5.81 1.64
N THR A 172 9.27 5.44 2.71
CA THR A 172 9.29 6.17 3.97
C THR A 172 9.99 5.36 5.05
N SER A 173 10.74 6.01 5.91
CA SER A 173 11.23 5.43 7.16
C SER A 173 10.13 5.50 8.21
N MET A 174 9.79 4.38 8.82
CA MET A 174 8.77 4.30 9.85
C MET A 174 9.39 3.89 11.17
N ARG A 175 9.08 4.61 12.24
CA ARG A 175 9.55 4.28 13.60
C ARG A 175 8.37 4.32 14.56
N LEU A 176 8.22 3.27 15.35
CA LEU A 176 7.17 3.19 16.34
C LEU A 176 7.76 3.31 17.75
N ARG A 177 7.34 4.36 18.50
CA ARG A 177 7.83 4.66 19.85
C ARG A 177 9.36 4.85 19.93
N GLY A 178 9.96 5.39 18.87
CA GLY A 178 11.39 5.68 18.80
C GLY A 178 12.24 4.51 18.26
N THR A 179 13.56 4.61 18.48
CA THR A 179 14.52 3.60 18.00
C THR A 179 14.62 2.47 19.01
N SER A 180 14.32 1.24 18.58
CA SER A 180 14.31 0.04 19.43
C SER A 180 15.65 -0.68 19.51
N SER A 181 16.53 -0.49 18.52
CA SER A 181 17.86 -1.11 18.46
C SER A 181 18.95 -0.09 18.19
N VAL A 182 20.08 -0.25 18.86
CA VAL A 182 21.32 0.50 18.62
C VAL A 182 22.21 -0.23 17.60
N SER A 183 21.90 -1.49 17.30
CA SER A 183 22.68 -2.31 16.38
C SER A 183 22.44 -1.89 14.93
N THR A 184 23.52 -1.72 14.18
CA THR A 184 23.46 -1.52 12.72
C THR A 184 23.17 -2.82 11.95
N LEU A 185 23.18 -3.96 12.65
CA LEU A 185 22.90 -5.29 12.06
C LEU A 185 21.41 -5.62 12.06
N THR A 186 20.56 -4.82 12.71
CA THR A 186 19.12 -5.06 12.85
C THR A 186 18.32 -3.88 12.31
N ASN A 187 17.12 -4.17 11.80
CA ASN A 187 16.20 -3.14 11.31
C ASN A 187 15.37 -2.56 12.47
N SER A 188 15.07 -1.27 12.41
CA SER A 188 14.20 -0.56 13.37
C SER A 188 12.78 -0.27 12.82
N ASN A 189 12.47 -0.65 11.59
CA ASN A 189 11.15 -0.45 11.01
C ASN A 189 10.13 -1.47 11.57
N PRO A 190 8.85 -1.08 11.73
CA PRO A 190 7.79 -2.00 12.09
C PRO A 190 7.62 -3.13 11.06
N LEU A 191 7.23 -4.32 11.54
CA LEU A 191 6.88 -5.43 10.68
C LEU A 191 5.58 -5.13 9.92
N ILE A 192 5.58 -5.33 8.62
CA ILE A 192 4.36 -5.25 7.81
C ILE A 192 3.75 -6.64 7.67
N VAL A 193 2.45 -6.71 7.96
CA VAL A 193 1.65 -7.93 7.86
C VAL A 193 0.44 -7.67 6.99
N VAL A 194 0.25 -8.45 5.93
CA VAL A 194 -0.90 -8.35 5.03
C VAL A 194 -1.77 -9.57 5.16
N ASN A 195 -3.02 -9.38 5.58
CA ASN A 195 -3.98 -10.47 5.84
C ASN A 195 -3.43 -11.56 6.80
N GLY A 196 -2.56 -11.17 7.73
CA GLY A 196 -1.92 -12.08 8.68
C GLY A 196 -0.68 -12.82 8.15
N ASN A 197 -0.21 -12.52 6.93
CA ASN A 197 1.07 -13.00 6.40
C ASN A 197 2.13 -11.93 6.56
N THR A 198 3.30 -12.32 7.04
CA THR A 198 4.45 -11.41 7.12
C THR A 198 4.88 -11.05 5.71
N TRP A 199 4.94 -9.75 5.41
CA TRP A 199 5.50 -9.26 4.17
C TRP A 199 7.02 -9.25 4.33
N ASN A 200 7.65 -10.26 3.77
CA ASN A 200 9.10 -10.37 3.79
C ASN A 200 9.69 -9.49 2.68
N VAL A 201 9.94 -8.25 3.02
CA VAL A 201 10.85 -7.41 2.24
C VAL A 201 12.25 -7.97 2.48
N ASP A 202 12.94 -8.40 1.43
CA ASP A 202 14.33 -8.81 1.55
C ASP A 202 15.19 -7.57 1.82
N MET A 203 15.55 -7.39 3.09
CA MET A 203 16.38 -6.28 3.56
C MET A 203 17.87 -6.66 3.58
N SER A 204 18.23 -7.83 3.06
CA SER A 204 19.61 -8.36 3.11
C SER A 204 20.64 -7.50 2.36
N ASN A 205 20.18 -6.67 1.41
CA ASN A 205 21.01 -5.72 0.66
C ASN A 205 20.88 -4.28 1.18
N PHE A 206 20.22 -4.09 2.34
CA PHE A 206 20.07 -2.76 2.93
C PHE A 206 21.39 -2.32 3.55
N ASP A 207 22.18 -1.55 2.79
CA ASP A 207 23.35 -0.86 3.32
C ASP A 207 22.91 0.40 4.06
N VAL A 208 22.96 0.38 5.40
CA VAL A 208 22.62 1.53 6.25
C VAL A 208 23.47 2.77 5.96
N LYS A 209 24.66 2.58 5.38
CA LYS A 209 25.54 3.71 4.98
C LYS A 209 25.21 4.26 3.59
N ASN A 210 24.63 3.43 2.73
CA ASN A 210 24.23 3.75 1.36
C ASN A 210 22.78 3.37 1.14
N ALA A 211 21.94 3.45 2.19
CA ALA A 211 20.52 3.18 2.10
C ALA A 211 19.91 4.09 1.02
N ASN A 212 19.83 3.55 -0.19
CA ASN A 212 19.08 4.18 -1.25
C ASN A 212 17.62 4.16 -0.84
N ASP A 213 17.00 5.32 -0.86
CA ASP A 213 15.62 5.66 -0.52
C ASP A 213 14.57 4.73 -1.14
N GLU A 214 14.98 3.92 -2.08
CA GLU A 214 14.18 3.13 -3.01
C GLU A 214 13.79 1.75 -2.49
N GLN A 215 14.52 1.21 -1.51
CA GLN A 215 14.25 -0.14 -0.97
C GLN A 215 12.97 -0.19 -0.12
N PHE A 216 12.47 0.95 0.35
CA PHE A 216 11.20 1.03 1.09
C PHE A 216 9.96 1.11 0.19
N SER A 217 10.12 1.32 -1.10
CA SER A 217 9.01 1.45 -2.06
C SER A 217 8.16 0.18 -2.22
N GLN A 218 8.65 -0.97 -1.76
CA GLN A 218 7.91 -2.24 -1.84
C GLN A 218 6.61 -2.24 -1.03
N LEU A 219 6.47 -1.35 -0.02
CA LEU A 219 5.21 -1.10 0.68
C LEU A 219 4.12 -0.53 -0.23
N LEU A 220 4.52 0.08 -1.33
CA LEU A 220 3.62 0.69 -2.31
C LEU A 220 2.95 -0.33 -3.23
N ASN A 221 3.31 -1.61 -3.16
CA ASN A 221 2.74 -2.65 -4.02
C ASN A 221 1.28 -3.00 -3.72
N ILE A 222 0.70 -2.43 -2.64
CA ILE A 222 -0.72 -2.60 -2.31
C ILE A 222 -1.46 -1.33 -2.69
N ASN A 223 -2.47 -1.45 -3.56
CA ASN A 223 -3.33 -0.31 -3.87
C ASN A 223 -4.16 0.07 -2.63
N PRO A 224 -4.13 1.33 -2.15
CA PRO A 224 -4.90 1.78 -0.99
C PRO A 224 -6.42 1.50 -1.11
N GLU A 225 -6.97 1.51 -2.31
CA GLU A 225 -8.38 1.19 -2.57
C GLU A 225 -8.75 -0.27 -2.26
N ASP A 226 -7.76 -1.18 -2.22
CA ASP A 226 -7.96 -2.57 -1.83
C ASP A 226 -7.89 -2.80 -0.31
N ILE A 227 -7.49 -1.79 0.45
CA ILE A 227 -7.34 -1.90 1.89
C ILE A 227 -8.69 -1.65 2.56
N GLN A 228 -9.02 -2.49 3.53
CA GLN A 228 -10.18 -2.32 4.40
C GLN A 228 -9.83 -1.54 5.66
N SER A 229 -8.77 -1.97 6.35
CA SER A 229 -8.30 -1.34 7.59
C SER A 229 -6.81 -1.57 7.81
N ILE A 230 -6.19 -0.66 8.54
CA ILE A 230 -4.80 -0.76 8.99
C ILE A 230 -4.80 -0.72 10.51
N THR A 231 -4.19 -1.71 11.15
CA THR A 231 -4.07 -1.80 12.60
C THR A 231 -2.60 -1.78 12.99
N VAL A 232 -2.23 -0.88 13.89
CA VAL A 232 -0.87 -0.77 14.42
C VAL A 232 -0.84 -1.35 15.84
N LEU A 233 -0.05 -2.41 16.01
CA LEU A 233 0.22 -3.05 17.31
C LEU A 233 1.46 -2.42 17.91
N LYS A 234 1.34 -1.86 19.12
CA LYS A 234 2.32 -0.92 19.66
C LYS A 234 3.16 -1.46 20.81
N ASP A 235 2.66 -2.45 21.55
CA ASP A 235 3.34 -3.02 22.72
C ASP A 235 3.80 -4.46 22.49
N ALA A 236 4.72 -4.94 23.34
CA ALA A 236 5.25 -6.29 23.23
C ALA A 236 4.18 -7.36 23.46
N ALA A 237 3.14 -7.10 24.27
CA ALA A 237 2.04 -8.04 24.45
C ALA A 237 1.20 -8.19 23.18
N ALA A 238 0.94 -7.09 22.46
CA ALA A 238 0.26 -7.11 21.17
C ALA A 238 1.09 -7.80 20.08
N THR A 239 2.41 -7.61 20.08
CA THR A 239 3.31 -8.11 19.03
C THR A 239 3.92 -9.47 19.30
N ALA A 240 3.72 -10.03 20.50
CA ALA A 240 4.31 -11.31 20.91
C ALA A 240 4.01 -12.49 19.97
N ILE A 241 2.83 -12.49 19.32
CA ILE A 241 2.50 -13.51 18.33
C ILE A 241 3.39 -13.49 17.08
N TYR A 242 4.05 -12.33 16.83
CA TYR A 242 5.04 -12.15 15.77
C TYR A 242 6.47 -12.36 16.28
N GLY A 243 6.64 -12.53 17.60
CA GLY A 243 7.89 -12.91 18.28
C GLY A 243 9.05 -11.99 17.90
N SER A 244 10.08 -12.60 17.33
CA SER A 244 11.30 -11.91 16.91
C SER A 244 11.08 -10.89 15.78
N GLN A 245 10.03 -11.01 15.03
CA GLN A 245 9.75 -10.09 13.93
C GLN A 245 8.95 -8.86 14.39
N GLY A 246 8.30 -8.94 15.56
CA GLY A 246 7.44 -7.88 16.12
C GLY A 246 8.12 -6.90 17.06
N ALA A 247 9.45 -6.95 17.23
CA ALA A 247 10.20 -6.12 18.20
C ALA A 247 10.01 -4.62 18.01
N ASN A 248 9.87 -4.18 16.76
CA ASN A 248 9.73 -2.77 16.38
C ASN A 248 8.27 -2.33 16.20
N GLY A 249 7.30 -3.16 16.65
CA GLY A 249 5.88 -3.00 16.38
C GLY A 249 5.44 -3.70 15.10
N VAL A 250 4.13 -3.75 14.88
CA VAL A 250 3.54 -4.41 13.72
C VAL A 250 2.46 -3.53 13.10
N ILE A 251 2.51 -3.38 11.79
CA ILE A 251 1.47 -2.74 10.97
C ILE A 251 0.72 -3.84 10.23
N GLU A 252 -0.49 -4.15 10.68
CA GLU A 252 -1.35 -5.16 10.08
C GLU A 252 -2.32 -4.53 9.09
N ILE A 253 -2.23 -4.90 7.83
CA ILE A 253 -3.07 -4.44 6.73
C ILE A 253 -4.09 -5.52 6.42
N THR A 254 -5.37 -5.19 6.53
CA THR A 254 -6.47 -6.07 6.13
C THR A 254 -7.03 -5.58 4.80
N THR A 255 -7.11 -6.46 3.81
CA THR A 255 -7.64 -6.12 2.48
C THR A 255 -9.13 -6.42 2.36
N LYS A 256 -9.82 -5.68 1.49
CA LYS A 256 -11.23 -5.87 1.15
C LYS A 256 -11.44 -7.26 0.53
N ARG A 257 -12.51 -7.93 0.91
CA ARG A 257 -12.94 -9.24 0.38
C ARG A 257 -14.31 -9.13 -0.29
N GLY A 258 -14.73 -10.20 -0.97
CA GLY A 258 -16.07 -10.33 -1.53
C GLY A 258 -17.15 -10.29 -0.45
N ALA A 259 -18.31 -9.77 -0.79
CA ALA A 259 -19.50 -9.75 0.05
C ALA A 259 -20.66 -10.44 -0.66
N LYS A 260 -21.61 -10.99 0.13
CA LYS A 260 -22.86 -11.53 -0.42
C LYS A 260 -23.68 -10.39 -1.00
N GLY A 261 -24.28 -10.61 -2.15
CA GLY A 261 -25.13 -9.65 -2.85
C GLY A 261 -24.88 -9.64 -4.35
N ASN A 262 -25.65 -8.84 -5.05
CA ASN A 262 -25.49 -8.65 -6.49
C ASN A 262 -24.11 -8.04 -6.80
N PRO A 263 -23.51 -8.40 -7.94
CA PRO A 263 -22.24 -7.84 -8.36
C PRO A 263 -22.30 -6.32 -8.44
N LYS A 264 -21.39 -5.65 -7.71
CA LYS A 264 -21.21 -4.19 -7.72
C LYS A 264 -19.90 -3.86 -8.42
N LEU A 265 -19.99 -3.09 -9.51
CA LEU A 265 -18.85 -2.49 -10.20
C LEU A 265 -18.56 -1.12 -9.59
N THR A 266 -17.32 -0.86 -9.26
CA THR A 266 -16.85 0.44 -8.79
C THR A 266 -15.68 0.87 -9.67
N TYR A 267 -15.72 2.09 -10.18
CA TYR A 267 -14.61 2.75 -10.84
C TYR A 267 -14.26 4.03 -10.09
N SER A 268 -12.99 4.25 -9.85
CA SER A 268 -12.46 5.45 -9.20
C SER A 268 -11.36 6.05 -10.07
N LEU A 269 -11.42 7.34 -10.31
CA LEU A 269 -10.37 8.14 -10.95
C LEU A 269 -9.93 9.20 -9.95
N ARG A 270 -8.61 9.29 -9.72
CA ARG A 270 -8.01 10.32 -8.89
C ARG A 270 -6.89 11.01 -9.66
N LEU A 271 -6.93 12.34 -9.65
CA LEU A 271 -5.91 13.20 -10.27
C LEU A 271 -5.25 14.03 -9.17
N THR A 272 -3.93 14.05 -9.14
CA THR A 272 -3.15 14.81 -8.15
C THR A 272 -2.00 15.53 -8.86
N GLY A 273 -1.90 16.84 -8.67
CA GLY A 273 -0.75 17.63 -9.11
C GLY A 273 0.31 17.74 -8.02
N THR A 274 1.57 17.62 -8.38
CA THR A 274 2.73 17.80 -7.50
C THR A 274 3.65 18.89 -8.07
N TYR A 275 4.21 19.70 -7.19
CA TYR A 275 5.15 20.75 -7.59
C TYR A 275 6.27 20.86 -6.55
N GLN A 276 7.42 21.37 -6.95
CA GLN A 276 8.50 21.68 -6.03
C GLN A 276 8.16 22.96 -5.24
N PRO A 277 8.30 22.94 -3.91
CA PRO A 277 8.16 24.17 -3.12
C PRO A 277 9.21 25.21 -3.52
N GLU A 278 8.98 26.47 -3.20
CA GLU A 278 9.99 27.52 -3.41
C GLU A 278 11.32 27.12 -2.74
N GLY A 279 12.40 27.16 -3.53
CA GLY A 279 13.74 26.89 -3.04
C GLY A 279 14.43 28.15 -2.55
N TYR A 280 15.72 28.01 -2.30
CA TYR A 280 16.56 29.18 -2.00
C TYR A 280 16.59 30.12 -3.19
N LYS A 281 16.53 31.43 -2.90
CA LYS A 281 16.69 32.46 -3.92
C LYS A 281 18.16 32.50 -4.35
N MET A 282 18.40 32.19 -5.60
CA MET A 282 19.75 32.19 -6.20
C MET A 282 20.08 33.54 -6.82
N LEU A 283 21.36 33.82 -7.04
CA LEU A 283 21.80 34.97 -7.80
C LEU A 283 21.48 34.79 -9.29
N SER A 284 21.24 35.91 -9.99
CA SER A 284 21.20 35.89 -11.42
C SER A 284 22.61 35.62 -11.98
N GLY A 285 22.70 35.22 -13.25
CA GLY A 285 24.00 35.04 -13.94
C GLY A 285 24.85 36.30 -13.90
N ASN A 286 24.25 37.47 -14.10
CA ASN A 286 24.93 38.77 -14.05
C ASN A 286 25.44 39.10 -12.64
N ASP A 287 24.60 38.96 -11.61
CA ASP A 287 25.00 39.23 -10.23
C ASP A 287 26.10 38.27 -9.77
N TYR A 288 26.01 37.01 -10.19
CA TYR A 288 27.01 35.97 -9.89
C TYR A 288 28.35 36.30 -10.58
N THR A 289 28.33 36.70 -11.86
CA THR A 289 29.53 37.15 -12.61
C THR A 289 30.18 38.34 -11.91
N MET A 290 29.39 39.34 -11.46
CA MET A 290 29.89 40.48 -10.72
C MET A 290 30.54 40.06 -9.40
N LEU A 291 29.88 39.19 -8.63
CA LEU A 291 30.43 38.68 -7.39
C LEU A 291 31.76 37.93 -7.59
N LEU A 292 31.86 37.14 -8.65
CA LEU A 292 33.12 36.47 -9.01
C LEU A 292 34.22 37.44 -9.37
N LYS A 293 33.94 38.46 -10.20
CA LYS A 293 34.91 39.50 -10.50
C LYS A 293 35.43 40.20 -9.27
N GLU A 294 34.55 40.56 -8.33
CA GLU A 294 34.96 41.17 -7.07
C GLU A 294 35.75 40.20 -6.19
N SER A 295 35.35 38.93 -6.13
CA SER A 295 35.99 37.87 -5.35
C SER A 295 37.43 37.63 -5.79
N TYR A 296 37.74 37.69 -7.08
CA TYR A 296 39.10 37.54 -7.62
C TYR A 296 39.93 38.79 -7.51
N PHE A 297 39.33 39.99 -7.66
CA PHE A 297 40.00 41.27 -7.57
C PHE A 297 40.39 41.65 -6.11
N ASN A 298 39.43 41.53 -5.19
CA ASN A 298 39.58 42.06 -3.83
C ASN A 298 40.72 41.49 -3.02
N PRO A 299 41.07 40.19 -3.03
CA PRO A 299 42.16 39.64 -2.23
C PRO A 299 43.53 40.18 -2.62
N GLU A 300 43.74 40.40 -3.91
CA GLU A 300 45.05 40.78 -4.45
C GLU A 300 45.12 42.23 -4.96
N GLN A 301 43.96 42.86 -5.14
CA GLN A 301 43.82 44.20 -5.70
C GLN A 301 44.62 44.40 -7.02
N ASN A 302 44.62 43.33 -7.84
CA ASN A 302 45.43 43.23 -9.03
C ASN A 302 44.55 42.85 -10.24
N ASN A 303 44.56 43.67 -11.30
CA ASN A 303 43.79 43.40 -12.50
C ASN A 303 44.22 42.11 -13.24
N ALA A 304 45.44 41.63 -13.04
CA ALA A 304 45.89 40.39 -13.69
C ALA A 304 45.16 39.15 -13.14
N THR A 305 44.71 39.16 -11.87
CA THR A 305 43.91 38.06 -11.30
C THR A 305 42.43 38.19 -11.60
N SER A 306 41.95 39.38 -11.98
CA SER A 306 40.56 39.61 -12.38
C SER A 306 40.32 39.38 -13.89
N ASP A 307 41.41 39.19 -14.64
CA ASP A 307 41.34 38.99 -16.11
C ASP A 307 41.06 37.52 -16.48
N ILE A 308 39.93 37.02 -15.99
CA ILE A 308 39.45 35.67 -16.25
C ILE A 308 38.59 35.69 -17.50
N ARG A 309 39.00 34.92 -18.53
CA ARG A 309 38.39 34.90 -19.86
C ARG A 309 36.91 34.50 -19.85
N GLU A 310 36.49 33.67 -18.92
CA GLU A 310 35.09 33.28 -18.72
C GLU A 310 34.23 34.42 -18.16
N LEU A 311 34.82 35.39 -17.50
CA LEU A 311 34.10 36.51 -16.88
C LEU A 311 34.23 37.81 -17.68
N ASN A 312 35.28 37.94 -18.49
CA ASN A 312 35.57 39.13 -19.30
C ASN A 312 35.57 38.78 -20.79
N TYR A 313 34.94 39.63 -21.60
CA TYR A 313 34.92 39.44 -23.04
C TYR A 313 36.31 39.35 -23.63
N ASP A 314 36.61 38.24 -24.29
CA ASP A 314 37.81 37.97 -25.03
C ASP A 314 37.44 37.34 -26.39
N PRO A 315 37.60 38.05 -27.55
CA PRO A 315 37.23 37.53 -28.85
C PRO A 315 38.05 36.32 -29.29
N THR A 316 39.13 36.01 -28.59
CA THR A 316 39.97 34.83 -28.84
C THR A 316 39.56 33.62 -28.02
N PHE A 317 38.64 33.77 -27.05
CA PHE A 317 38.15 32.71 -26.19
C PHE A 317 36.80 32.20 -26.71
N SER A 318 36.82 31.09 -27.42
CA SER A 318 35.64 30.51 -28.07
C SER A 318 34.51 30.08 -27.15
N GLU A 319 34.79 29.94 -25.84
CA GLU A 319 33.79 29.50 -24.86
C GLU A 319 33.19 30.66 -24.05
N TYR A 320 33.50 31.93 -24.37
CA TYR A 320 33.00 33.09 -23.60
C TYR A 320 31.47 33.09 -23.52
N GLU A 321 30.77 32.83 -24.61
CA GLU A 321 29.31 32.85 -24.66
C GLU A 321 28.70 31.77 -23.75
N GLN A 322 29.42 30.67 -23.47
CA GLN A 322 28.99 29.63 -22.54
C GLN A 322 28.83 30.14 -21.09
N TYR A 323 29.53 31.24 -20.73
CA TYR A 323 29.54 31.87 -19.40
C TYR A 323 28.85 33.23 -19.39
N ASN A 324 28.21 33.63 -20.45
CA ASN A 324 27.51 34.91 -20.58
C ASN A 324 25.98 34.72 -20.60
N ASN A 325 25.47 33.88 -19.68
CA ASN A 325 24.08 33.50 -19.61
C ASN A 325 23.44 33.88 -18.28
N ASN A 326 22.13 33.73 -18.21
CA ASN A 326 21.35 33.85 -16.97
C ASN A 326 20.41 32.64 -16.83
N THR A 327 21.00 31.53 -16.43
CA THR A 327 20.31 30.25 -16.36
C THR A 327 19.75 30.00 -14.96
N ASP A 328 18.44 29.90 -14.85
CA ASP A 328 17.81 29.31 -13.67
C ASP A 328 17.82 27.77 -13.79
N TRP A 329 18.89 27.17 -13.24
CA TRP A 329 19.07 25.72 -13.29
C TRP A 329 17.97 24.95 -12.57
N ARG A 330 17.41 25.54 -11.49
CA ARG A 330 16.33 24.91 -10.75
C ARG A 330 15.06 24.86 -11.59
N ASP A 331 14.67 25.97 -12.22
CA ASP A 331 13.51 26.02 -13.11
C ASP A 331 13.69 25.08 -14.31
N ALA A 332 14.91 25.03 -14.86
CA ALA A 332 15.23 24.14 -15.99
C ALA A 332 15.06 22.64 -15.68
N VAL A 333 15.17 22.21 -14.41
CA VAL A 333 15.04 20.80 -14.02
C VAL A 333 13.74 20.49 -13.29
N THR A 334 12.87 21.47 -13.05
CA THR A 334 11.61 21.27 -12.36
C THR A 334 10.41 21.41 -13.29
N GLN A 335 9.34 20.75 -12.94
CA GLN A 335 8.06 20.81 -13.65
C GLN A 335 6.90 20.54 -12.70
N VAL A 336 5.67 20.79 -13.16
CA VAL A 336 4.48 20.30 -12.47
C VAL A 336 4.28 18.84 -12.82
N GLY A 337 4.37 17.98 -11.80
CA GLY A 337 4.09 16.57 -11.95
C GLY A 337 2.59 16.30 -11.90
N LEU A 338 2.13 15.24 -12.58
CA LEU A 338 0.75 14.80 -12.60
C LEU A 338 0.69 13.31 -12.26
N ARG A 339 -0.11 12.97 -11.25
CA ARG A 339 -0.46 11.59 -10.93
C ARG A 339 -1.89 11.30 -11.34
N GLN A 340 -2.08 10.20 -12.06
CA GLN A 340 -3.36 9.65 -12.48
C GLN A 340 -3.49 8.26 -11.85
N ASN A 341 -4.52 8.05 -11.05
CA ASN A 341 -4.85 6.75 -10.48
C ASN A 341 -6.20 6.31 -11.02
N HIS A 342 -6.21 5.24 -11.79
CA HIS A 342 -7.40 4.56 -12.29
C HIS A 342 -7.58 3.26 -11.52
N TYR A 343 -8.73 3.08 -10.91
CA TYR A 343 -9.03 1.88 -10.16
C TYR A 343 -10.41 1.35 -10.52
N ILE A 344 -10.49 0.05 -10.76
CA ILE A 344 -11.73 -0.66 -11.06
C ILE A 344 -11.85 -1.87 -10.13
N SER A 345 -13.04 -2.13 -9.59
CA SER A 345 -13.30 -3.34 -8.84
C SER A 345 -14.70 -3.87 -9.03
N VAL A 346 -14.82 -5.20 -9.03
CA VAL A 346 -16.09 -5.93 -9.04
C VAL A 346 -16.15 -6.75 -7.77
N THR A 347 -17.23 -6.59 -7.00
CA THR A 347 -17.46 -7.32 -5.75
C THR A 347 -18.85 -7.91 -5.77
N GLY A 348 -18.97 -9.19 -5.43
CA GLY A 348 -20.29 -9.85 -5.38
C GLY A 348 -20.19 -11.25 -4.82
N GLY A 349 -21.33 -11.95 -4.80
CA GLY A 349 -21.36 -13.35 -4.41
C GLY A 349 -22.71 -13.80 -3.86
N GLY A 350 -22.86 -15.11 -3.78
CA GLY A 350 -24.02 -15.80 -3.21
C GLY A 350 -23.69 -16.49 -1.89
N GLU A 351 -24.49 -17.49 -1.55
CA GLU A 351 -24.28 -18.25 -0.32
C GLU A 351 -23.05 -19.17 -0.37
N LYS A 352 -22.71 -19.71 -1.54
CA LYS A 352 -21.61 -20.65 -1.70
C LYS A 352 -20.28 -20.01 -2.05
N ALA A 353 -20.30 -18.81 -2.64
CA ALA A 353 -19.06 -18.14 -3.01
C ALA A 353 -19.22 -16.64 -2.96
N THR A 354 -18.18 -15.94 -2.49
CA THR A 354 -18.06 -14.49 -2.60
C THR A 354 -16.73 -14.17 -3.27
N PHE A 355 -16.71 -13.13 -4.10
CA PHE A 355 -15.54 -12.75 -4.85
C PHE A 355 -15.34 -11.24 -4.86
N ARG A 356 -14.08 -10.85 -4.98
CA ARG A 356 -13.67 -9.49 -5.33
C ARG A 356 -12.52 -9.58 -6.34
N ILE A 357 -12.65 -8.85 -7.43
CA ILE A 357 -11.63 -8.70 -8.45
C ILE A 357 -11.38 -7.20 -8.56
N SER A 358 -10.13 -6.79 -8.50
CA SER A 358 -9.75 -5.38 -8.68
C SER A 358 -8.54 -5.25 -9.61
N GLY A 359 -8.46 -4.10 -10.27
CA GLY A 359 -7.35 -3.67 -11.08
C GLY A 359 -7.09 -2.19 -10.90
N GLY A 360 -5.83 -1.81 -10.78
CA GLY A 360 -5.38 -0.44 -10.64
C GLY A 360 -4.29 -0.11 -11.66
N TYR A 361 -4.34 1.07 -12.22
CA TYR A 361 -3.27 1.64 -13.02
C TYR A 361 -2.95 3.03 -12.49
N ASP A 362 -1.71 3.19 -12.03
CA ASP A 362 -1.15 4.47 -11.60
C ASP A 362 -0.10 4.92 -12.60
N ARG A 363 -0.22 6.16 -13.04
CA ARG A 363 0.83 6.85 -13.79
C ARG A 363 1.15 8.15 -13.09
N GLU A 364 2.41 8.35 -12.75
CA GLU A 364 2.90 9.54 -12.07
C GLU A 364 4.13 10.09 -12.80
N THR A 365 4.10 11.39 -13.13
CA THR A 365 5.27 12.13 -13.57
C THR A 365 5.81 12.95 -12.40
N GLY A 366 7.14 13.03 -12.27
CA GLY A 366 7.78 13.73 -11.17
C GLY A 366 7.69 15.24 -11.26
N SER A 367 7.91 15.91 -10.14
CA SER A 367 8.15 17.35 -10.09
C SER A 367 9.57 17.75 -10.57
N VAL A 368 10.43 16.75 -10.79
CA VAL A 368 11.71 16.86 -11.51
C VAL A 368 11.51 16.26 -12.90
N ILE A 369 12.12 16.88 -13.92
CA ILE A 369 11.97 16.45 -15.31
C ILE A 369 12.40 15.00 -15.53
N GLU A 370 11.81 14.31 -16.51
CA GLU A 370 12.10 12.95 -16.97
C GLU A 370 11.82 11.83 -15.94
N GLN A 371 11.36 12.15 -14.73
CA GLN A 371 10.90 11.12 -13.78
C GLN A 371 9.50 10.65 -14.13
N GLN A 372 9.30 9.33 -14.18
CA GLN A 372 8.00 8.71 -14.41
C GLN A 372 7.89 7.36 -13.70
N LEU A 373 6.76 7.12 -13.05
CA LEU A 373 6.40 5.85 -12.44
C LEU A 373 5.08 5.36 -13.04
N ASP A 374 5.10 4.16 -13.60
CA ASP A 374 3.91 3.44 -14.06
C ASP A 374 3.74 2.19 -13.20
N ARG A 375 2.55 1.97 -12.62
CA ARG A 375 2.24 0.80 -11.80
C ARG A 375 0.92 0.19 -12.22
N LEU A 376 0.94 -1.09 -12.54
CA LEU A 376 -0.23 -1.92 -12.79
C LEU A 376 -0.40 -2.90 -11.64
N SER A 377 -1.55 -2.90 -11.00
CA SER A 377 -1.89 -3.83 -9.91
C SER A 377 -3.17 -4.59 -10.22
N THR A 378 -3.20 -5.86 -9.84
CA THR A 378 -4.38 -6.72 -9.96
C THR A 378 -4.51 -7.56 -8.72
N ARG A 379 -5.74 -7.70 -8.21
CA ARG A 379 -6.04 -8.57 -7.07
C ARG A 379 -7.31 -9.38 -7.33
N VAL A 380 -7.25 -10.66 -6.99
CA VAL A 380 -8.39 -11.58 -7.03
C VAL A 380 -8.52 -12.22 -5.66
N ALA A 381 -9.64 -12.02 -4.99
CA ALA A 381 -9.99 -12.68 -3.73
C ALA A 381 -11.28 -13.47 -3.91
N LEU A 382 -11.24 -14.76 -3.59
CA LEU A 382 -12.38 -15.68 -3.66
C LEU A 382 -12.50 -16.41 -2.33
N ASP A 383 -13.70 -16.40 -1.77
CA ASP A 383 -14.09 -17.23 -0.64
C ASP A 383 -15.12 -18.24 -1.13
N TYR A 384 -14.84 -19.53 -1.00
CA TYR A 384 -15.74 -20.61 -1.39
C TYR A 384 -16.12 -21.45 -0.17
N PHE A 385 -17.43 -21.53 0.09
CA PHE A 385 -18.01 -22.30 1.19
C PHE A 385 -18.39 -23.69 0.66
N VAL A 386 -17.48 -24.65 0.83
CA VAL A 386 -17.67 -26.04 0.42
C VAL A 386 -18.83 -26.66 1.18
N SER A 387 -18.88 -26.38 2.50
CA SER A 387 -19.95 -26.76 3.43
C SER A 387 -19.98 -25.76 4.58
N ASP A 388 -20.89 -25.90 5.52
CA ASP A 388 -20.95 -25.09 6.75
C ASP A 388 -19.70 -25.26 7.62
N ARG A 389 -18.93 -26.33 7.41
CA ARG A 389 -17.69 -26.63 8.15
C ARG A 389 -16.44 -26.22 7.41
N ILE A 390 -16.45 -26.21 6.09
CA ILE A 390 -15.24 -26.03 5.26
C ILE A 390 -15.37 -24.79 4.41
N LYS A 391 -14.43 -23.87 4.58
CA LYS A 391 -14.27 -22.68 3.76
C LYS A 391 -12.86 -22.70 3.13
N ILE A 392 -12.80 -22.52 1.82
CA ILE A 392 -11.57 -22.30 1.06
C ILE A 392 -11.52 -20.82 0.68
N SER A 393 -10.40 -20.16 0.99
CA SER A 393 -10.16 -18.77 0.61
C SER A 393 -8.89 -18.70 -0.24
N THR A 394 -8.97 -18.02 -1.37
CA THR A 394 -7.80 -17.71 -2.19
C THR A 394 -7.62 -16.21 -2.30
N ASN A 395 -6.39 -15.77 -2.39
CA ASN A 395 -6.03 -14.40 -2.67
C ASN A 395 -4.81 -14.42 -3.60
N PHE A 396 -4.93 -13.75 -4.72
CA PHE A 396 -3.84 -13.61 -5.68
C PHE A 396 -3.66 -12.13 -5.95
N ALA A 397 -2.44 -11.64 -5.80
CA ALA A 397 -2.10 -10.28 -6.20
C ALA A 397 -0.88 -10.29 -7.12
N LEU A 398 -0.92 -9.43 -8.12
CA LEU A 398 0.17 -9.15 -9.05
C LEU A 398 0.34 -7.65 -9.12
N THR A 399 1.56 -7.16 -8.92
CA THR A 399 1.93 -5.77 -9.15
C THR A 399 3.14 -5.73 -10.08
N TYR A 400 3.03 -4.95 -11.14
CA TYR A 400 4.11 -4.58 -12.03
C TYR A 400 4.37 -3.10 -11.90
N THR A 401 5.63 -2.72 -11.64
CA THR A 401 6.04 -1.32 -11.57
C THR A 401 7.18 -1.07 -12.55
N LYS A 402 7.09 0.04 -13.27
CA LYS A 402 8.18 0.59 -14.07
C LYS A 402 8.47 1.99 -13.56
N ASN A 403 9.67 2.22 -13.04
CA ASN A 403 10.11 3.51 -12.51
C ASN A 403 11.30 4.01 -13.33
N LYS A 404 11.07 5.10 -14.06
CA LYS A 404 12.12 5.87 -14.75
C LYS A 404 12.63 6.93 -13.78
N LYS A 405 13.87 6.79 -13.35
CA LYS A 405 14.54 7.66 -12.37
C LYS A 405 15.56 8.56 -13.06
N ASN A 406 15.93 9.64 -12.41
CA ASN A 406 17.11 10.37 -12.82
C ASN A 406 18.38 9.62 -12.38
N TYR A 407 19.41 9.65 -13.20
CA TYR A 407 20.69 9.01 -12.89
C TYR A 407 21.43 9.79 -11.79
N ASP A 408 21.40 11.13 -11.86
CA ASP A 408 22.01 12.06 -10.95
C ASP A 408 20.96 12.78 -10.09
N ASP A 409 21.37 13.34 -8.95
CA ASP A 409 20.54 14.23 -8.13
C ASP A 409 20.48 15.62 -8.76
N LEU A 410 19.54 15.81 -9.71
CA LEU A 410 19.42 17.00 -10.53
C LEU A 410 19.20 18.28 -9.72
N LEU A 411 18.41 18.20 -8.63
CA LEU A 411 18.14 19.37 -7.77
C LEU A 411 19.40 19.80 -7.01
N SER A 412 20.14 18.86 -6.44
CA SER A 412 21.39 19.14 -5.75
C SER A 412 22.42 19.76 -6.69
N ILE A 413 22.50 19.24 -7.92
CA ILE A 413 23.38 19.78 -8.96
C ILE A 413 22.94 21.18 -9.37
N ALA A 414 21.65 21.41 -9.59
CA ALA A 414 21.10 22.70 -9.99
C ALA A 414 21.46 23.85 -9.03
N TYR A 415 21.48 23.55 -7.71
CA TYR A 415 21.92 24.53 -6.70
C TYR A 415 23.43 24.81 -6.68
N LYS A 416 24.25 23.96 -7.29
CA LYS A 416 25.70 24.07 -7.31
C LYS A 416 26.26 24.53 -8.65
N LYS A 417 25.45 24.45 -9.68
CA LYS A 417 25.83 24.88 -11.03
C LYS A 417 25.88 26.40 -11.12
N MET A 418 26.88 26.95 -11.79
CA MET A 418 27.03 28.38 -11.97
C MET A 418 25.87 28.93 -12.81
N PRO A 419 25.14 29.96 -12.35
CA PRO A 419 23.98 30.50 -13.06
C PRO A 419 24.32 31.27 -14.34
N ASN A 420 25.58 31.66 -14.55
CA ASN A 420 26.06 32.29 -15.78
C ASN A 420 26.44 31.28 -16.86
N MET A 421 26.39 29.96 -16.59
CA MET A 421 26.65 28.93 -17.60
C MET A 421 25.39 28.62 -18.42
N SER A 422 25.60 28.30 -19.70
CA SER A 422 24.53 27.91 -20.62
C SER A 422 24.15 26.43 -20.47
N ILE A 423 22.91 26.09 -20.83
CA ILE A 423 22.42 24.69 -20.93
C ILE A 423 22.99 24.04 -22.20
N TYR A 424 23.06 24.79 -23.28
CA TYR A 424 23.48 24.30 -24.59
C TYR A 424 24.83 24.88 -25.00
N GLU A 425 25.56 24.21 -25.87
CA GLU A 425 26.68 24.79 -26.56
C GLU A 425 26.19 25.97 -27.37
N GLN A 426 26.91 27.08 -27.31
CA GLN A 426 26.59 28.29 -28.03
C GLN A 426 27.62 28.58 -29.11
N ASP A 427 27.16 29.07 -30.24
CA ASP A 427 28.00 29.50 -31.34
C ASP A 427 28.87 30.71 -30.92
N PRO A 428 30.20 30.65 -31.02
CA PRO A 428 31.09 31.68 -30.51
C PRO A 428 30.93 33.06 -31.18
N LEU A 429 30.31 33.11 -32.38
CA LEU A 429 30.13 34.34 -33.14
C LEU A 429 28.78 34.99 -32.94
N THR A 430 27.76 34.16 -32.69
CA THR A 430 26.37 34.62 -32.64
C THR A 430 25.73 34.50 -31.27
N GLY A 431 26.33 33.72 -30.35
CA GLY A 431 25.76 33.38 -29.07
C GLY A 431 24.50 32.46 -29.16
N ALA A 432 24.19 31.95 -30.35
CA ALA A 432 23.01 31.12 -30.56
C ALA A 432 23.23 29.67 -30.08
N ASP A 433 22.21 29.07 -29.48
CA ASP A 433 22.24 27.68 -29.05
C ASP A 433 22.40 26.73 -30.26
N THR A 434 23.36 25.79 -30.16
CA THR A 434 23.60 24.79 -31.23
C THR A 434 22.66 23.57 -31.10
N GLY A 435 21.93 23.45 -30.00
CA GLY A 435 21.09 22.31 -29.68
C GLY A 435 21.83 21.11 -29.04
N LYS A 436 23.15 21.17 -28.89
CA LYS A 436 23.94 20.24 -28.11
C LYS A 436 24.07 20.74 -26.69
N TYR A 437 24.07 19.80 -25.71
CA TYR A 437 24.27 20.18 -24.31
C TYR A 437 25.72 20.58 -24.03
N TYR A 438 25.89 21.65 -23.30
CA TYR A 438 27.23 22.08 -22.89
C TYR A 438 27.75 21.20 -21.75
N THR A 439 28.94 20.65 -21.91
CA THR A 439 29.67 19.87 -20.91
C THR A 439 31.13 20.35 -20.84
N MET A 440 31.56 20.74 -19.64
CA MET A 440 32.94 21.17 -19.44
C MET A 440 33.88 19.95 -19.47
N LEU A 441 34.84 19.91 -20.34
CA LEU A 441 35.82 18.82 -20.48
C LEU A 441 37.00 19.02 -19.52
N GLN A 442 37.60 17.92 -19.09
CA GLN A 442 38.79 17.89 -18.22
C GLN A 442 39.98 18.62 -18.86
N THR A 443 40.07 18.69 -20.19
CA THR A 443 41.07 19.40 -20.92
C THR A 443 40.83 20.90 -21.03
N ALA A 444 39.68 21.40 -20.55
CA ALA A 444 39.39 22.84 -20.57
C ALA A 444 40.42 23.63 -19.74
N SER A 445 40.76 24.80 -20.21
CA SER A 445 41.68 25.67 -19.50
C SER A 445 41.02 26.61 -18.47
N SER A 446 39.73 26.43 -18.23
CA SER A 446 38.95 27.23 -17.30
C SER A 446 39.46 27.15 -15.87
N VAL A 447 39.47 28.28 -15.17
CA VAL A 447 39.76 28.33 -13.71
C VAL A 447 38.67 27.69 -12.88
N PHE A 448 37.46 27.55 -13.43
CA PHE A 448 36.31 26.91 -12.76
C PHE A 448 36.25 25.39 -12.97
N LYS A 449 37.18 24.84 -13.74
CA LYS A 449 37.19 23.45 -14.16
C LYS A 449 37.08 22.49 -12.97
N ASP A 450 37.93 22.63 -11.96
CA ASP A 450 38.04 21.72 -10.84
C ASP A 450 36.77 21.69 -9.97
N ASP A 451 36.02 22.80 -9.96
CA ASP A 451 34.72 22.87 -9.27
C ASP A 451 33.57 22.38 -10.19
N GLN A 452 33.41 22.92 -11.38
CA GLN A 452 32.24 22.71 -12.21
C GLN A 452 32.21 21.38 -12.99
N MET A 453 33.37 20.74 -13.19
CA MET A 453 33.43 19.41 -13.81
C MET A 453 32.78 18.32 -12.97
N GLN A 454 32.77 18.47 -11.66
CA GLN A 454 32.09 17.50 -10.78
C GLN A 454 30.56 17.64 -10.83
N TYR A 455 30.04 18.72 -11.41
CA TYR A 455 28.61 18.96 -11.58
C TYR A 455 28.25 18.87 -13.07
N VAL A 456 27.73 17.70 -13.49
CA VAL A 456 27.22 17.51 -14.84
C VAL A 456 26.13 18.53 -15.18
N ASN A 457 25.90 18.79 -16.46
CA ASN A 457 24.73 19.54 -16.89
C ASN A 457 23.45 18.78 -16.52
N PRO A 458 22.63 19.27 -15.57
CA PRO A 458 21.53 18.48 -15.05
C PRO A 458 20.41 18.23 -16.06
N VAL A 459 20.21 19.16 -17.02
CA VAL A 459 19.23 18.98 -18.09
C VAL A 459 19.71 17.90 -19.06
N ALA A 460 20.99 17.90 -19.40
CA ALA A 460 21.60 16.88 -20.25
C ALA A 460 21.53 15.49 -19.57
N SER A 461 21.86 15.40 -18.26
CA SER A 461 21.75 14.17 -17.51
C SER A 461 20.33 13.62 -17.52
N ALA A 462 19.32 14.48 -17.28
CA ALA A 462 17.91 14.06 -17.33
C ALA A 462 17.50 13.46 -18.67
N LYS A 463 17.98 14.03 -19.77
CA LYS A 463 17.56 13.68 -21.15
C LYS A 463 18.35 12.51 -21.74
N LEU A 464 19.63 12.41 -21.42
CA LEU A 464 20.56 11.48 -22.09
C LEU A 464 20.88 10.26 -21.24
N ALA A 465 21.00 10.39 -19.92
CA ALA A 465 21.21 9.25 -19.05
C ALA A 465 19.93 8.42 -18.89
N LYS A 466 20.12 7.13 -18.61
CA LYS A 466 19.03 6.19 -18.40
C LYS A 466 19.15 5.52 -17.05
N PHE A 467 18.04 5.45 -16.32
CA PHE A 467 17.91 4.69 -15.11
C PHE A 467 16.49 4.12 -15.05
N ASP A 468 16.31 2.91 -15.51
CA ASP A 468 15.03 2.17 -15.51
C ASP A 468 15.06 1.09 -14.44
N ASP A 469 14.06 1.08 -13.57
CA ASP A 469 13.83 0.07 -12.56
C ASP A 469 12.45 -0.57 -12.80
N ARG A 470 12.40 -1.90 -12.91
CA ARG A 470 11.19 -2.66 -13.21
C ARG A 470 11.03 -3.78 -12.20
N THR A 471 9.90 -3.81 -11.51
CA THR A 471 9.61 -4.82 -10.51
C THR A 471 8.34 -5.61 -10.84
N TYR A 472 8.38 -6.90 -10.49
CA TYR A 472 7.24 -7.80 -10.51
C TYR A 472 7.09 -8.40 -9.12
N ASP A 473 5.92 -8.26 -8.54
CA ASP A 473 5.57 -8.81 -7.23
C ASP A 473 4.31 -9.68 -7.38
N ILE A 474 4.43 -10.97 -7.09
CA ILE A 474 3.35 -11.94 -7.25
C ILE A 474 3.15 -12.66 -5.92
N THR A 475 1.93 -12.58 -5.38
CA THR A 475 1.60 -13.11 -4.06
C THR A 475 0.37 -14.02 -4.11
N PRO A 476 0.53 -15.31 -4.46
CA PRO A 476 -0.53 -16.31 -4.32
C PRO A 476 -0.69 -16.74 -2.86
N GLU A 477 -1.93 -16.86 -2.41
CA GLU A 477 -2.32 -17.33 -1.09
C GLU A 477 -3.48 -18.32 -1.20
N LEU A 478 -3.39 -19.42 -0.49
CA LEU A 478 -4.45 -20.40 -0.29
C LEU A 478 -4.66 -20.62 1.21
N GLU A 479 -5.90 -20.52 1.66
CA GLU A 479 -6.31 -20.75 3.04
C GLU A 479 -7.47 -21.75 3.08
N LEU A 480 -7.37 -22.76 3.93
CA LEU A 480 -8.41 -23.70 4.24
C LEU A 480 -8.80 -23.55 5.71
N ASN A 481 -10.05 -23.22 5.96
CA ASN A 481 -10.64 -23.18 7.30
C ASN A 481 -11.55 -24.38 7.45
N TYR A 482 -11.28 -25.20 8.48
CA TYR A 482 -12.08 -26.38 8.79
C TYR A 482 -12.52 -26.36 10.26
N ARG A 483 -13.84 -26.34 10.47
CA ARG A 483 -14.45 -26.44 11.78
C ARG A 483 -14.54 -27.91 12.17
N LEU A 484 -13.58 -28.36 12.98
CA LEU A 484 -13.45 -29.77 13.41
C LEU A 484 -14.56 -30.16 14.37
N LEU A 485 -14.86 -29.31 15.39
CA LEU A 485 -15.89 -29.51 16.37
C LEU A 485 -16.77 -28.26 16.50
N GLY A 486 -18.04 -28.47 16.90
CA GLY A 486 -19.01 -27.44 17.20
C GLY A 486 -19.50 -26.67 15.97
N MET A 487 -20.80 -26.46 15.87
CA MET A 487 -21.41 -25.68 14.81
C MET A 487 -22.05 -24.39 15.31
N ASP A 488 -22.38 -24.35 16.58
CA ASP A 488 -23.06 -23.26 17.29
C ASP A 488 -22.21 -22.73 18.46
N GLU A 489 -22.60 -21.59 19.00
CA GLU A 489 -21.93 -20.96 20.12
C GLU A 489 -22.14 -21.72 21.47
N GLN A 490 -23.09 -22.64 21.52
CA GLN A 490 -23.40 -23.44 22.70
C GLN A 490 -22.61 -24.75 22.77
N SER A 491 -21.73 -25.00 21.82
CA SER A 491 -20.87 -26.17 21.78
C SER A 491 -19.39 -25.81 21.81
N TRP A 492 -18.57 -26.76 22.31
CA TRP A 492 -17.12 -26.60 22.18
C TRP A 492 -16.73 -26.50 20.71
N GLN A 493 -16.03 -25.43 20.35
CA GLN A 493 -15.58 -25.22 19.00
C GLN A 493 -14.07 -25.49 18.87
N LEU A 494 -13.71 -26.27 17.87
CA LEU A 494 -12.34 -26.51 17.48
C LEU A 494 -12.19 -26.22 16.00
N ASN A 495 -11.43 -25.18 15.68
CA ASN A 495 -11.22 -24.70 14.31
C ASN A 495 -9.77 -24.90 13.91
N TRP A 496 -9.54 -25.53 12.76
CA TRP A 496 -8.25 -25.62 12.14
C TRP A 496 -8.20 -24.69 10.92
N GLN A 497 -7.10 -23.93 10.81
CA GLN A 497 -6.82 -23.04 9.67
C GLN A 497 -5.44 -23.41 9.13
N GLY A 498 -5.43 -23.93 7.92
CA GLY A 498 -4.20 -24.15 7.15
C GLY A 498 -4.02 -23.07 6.08
N ARG A 499 -2.85 -22.44 6.03
CA ARG A 499 -2.53 -21.39 5.07
C ARG A 499 -1.20 -21.67 4.40
N VAL A 500 -1.16 -21.43 3.10
CA VAL A 500 0.06 -21.41 2.28
C VAL A 500 0.12 -20.08 1.56
N TYR A 501 1.25 -19.43 1.63
CA TYR A 501 1.52 -18.14 1.02
C TYR A 501 2.89 -18.15 0.36
N MET A 502 3.00 -17.55 -0.82
CA MET A 502 4.26 -17.29 -1.49
C MET A 502 4.37 -15.81 -1.82
N ASN A 503 5.58 -15.31 -1.80
CA ASN A 503 5.94 -14.03 -2.41
C ASN A 503 7.05 -14.29 -3.44
N ILE A 504 6.83 -13.88 -4.67
CA ILE A 504 7.79 -13.95 -5.77
C ILE A 504 8.04 -12.52 -6.21
N PHE A 505 9.21 -12.02 -5.87
CA PHE A 505 9.66 -10.68 -6.24
C PHE A 505 10.79 -10.77 -7.24
N ASN A 506 10.72 -9.97 -8.29
CA ASN A 506 11.77 -9.87 -9.29
C ASN A 506 11.97 -8.40 -9.68
N GLU A 507 13.23 -7.96 -9.65
CA GLU A 507 13.65 -6.59 -9.92
C GLU A 507 14.71 -6.59 -11.02
N TYR A 508 14.51 -5.74 -12.00
CA TYR A 508 15.44 -5.47 -13.09
C TYR A 508 15.82 -4.00 -13.06
N VAL A 509 17.11 -3.70 -12.93
CA VAL A 509 17.63 -2.34 -12.94
C VAL A 509 18.60 -2.19 -14.11
N ASP A 510 18.29 -1.28 -15.03
CA ASP A 510 19.13 -0.93 -16.17
C ASP A 510 19.58 0.51 -16.04
N ARG A 511 20.89 0.74 -16.14
CA ARG A 511 21.49 2.08 -16.08
C ARG A 511 22.41 2.28 -17.27
N PHE A 512 22.40 3.50 -17.82
CA PHE A 512 23.31 3.91 -18.88
C PHE A 512 23.72 5.37 -18.68
N TYR A 513 25.01 5.63 -18.79
CA TYR A 513 25.60 6.97 -18.70
C TYR A 513 26.42 7.25 -19.96
N PRO A 514 25.95 8.12 -20.85
CA PRO A 514 26.57 8.35 -22.14
C PRO A 514 27.84 9.22 -22.06
N ASN A 515 28.65 9.15 -23.08
CA ASN A 515 29.90 9.93 -23.18
C ASN A 515 29.69 11.45 -23.22
N GLU A 516 28.55 11.90 -23.70
CA GLU A 516 28.18 13.33 -23.76
C GLU A 516 28.10 13.98 -22.36
N LEU A 517 27.94 13.17 -21.33
CA LEU A 517 27.89 13.64 -19.94
C LEU A 517 29.23 13.49 -19.21
N VAL A 518 30.19 12.80 -19.81
CA VAL A 518 31.48 12.53 -19.20
C VAL A 518 32.43 13.70 -19.44
N THR A 519 33.03 14.21 -18.37
CA THR A 519 33.95 15.38 -18.42
C THR A 519 35.36 15.04 -18.90
N VAL A 520 35.63 13.79 -19.25
CA VAL A 520 36.91 13.32 -19.79
C VAL A 520 36.84 13.08 -21.28
N PRO A 521 37.93 13.22 -22.03
CA PRO A 521 37.99 12.83 -23.44
C PRO A 521 37.59 11.36 -23.62
N TRP A 522 37.15 11.01 -24.83
CA TRP A 522 36.79 9.63 -25.18
C TRP A 522 37.88 8.62 -24.77
N THR A 523 37.50 7.70 -23.93
CA THR A 523 38.32 6.59 -23.44
C THR A 523 37.45 5.34 -23.27
N SER A 524 38.03 4.20 -22.91
CA SER A 524 37.26 3.02 -22.56
C SER A 524 36.39 3.19 -21.29
N GLY A 525 36.54 4.31 -20.57
CA GLY A 525 35.75 4.66 -19.38
C GLY A 525 34.46 5.43 -19.66
N VAL A 526 34.07 5.61 -20.94
CA VAL A 526 32.83 6.32 -21.33
C VAL A 526 31.76 5.35 -21.80
N ASN A 527 30.53 5.83 -21.98
CA ASN A 527 29.36 4.99 -22.30
C ASN A 527 29.22 3.80 -21.33
N LEU A 528 28.99 4.15 -20.08
CA LEU A 528 28.87 3.19 -18.99
C LEU A 528 27.46 2.56 -19.01
N ALA A 529 27.39 1.23 -19.01
CA ALA A 529 26.13 0.51 -18.85
C ALA A 529 26.21 -0.46 -17.70
N SER A 530 25.12 -0.57 -16.94
CA SER A 530 24.96 -1.54 -15.86
C SER A 530 23.59 -2.18 -15.97
N SER A 531 23.54 -3.49 -15.80
CA SER A 531 22.28 -4.24 -15.71
C SER A 531 22.33 -5.19 -14.55
N SER A 532 21.31 -5.18 -13.71
CA SER A 532 21.17 -6.11 -12.60
C SER A 532 19.78 -6.73 -12.56
N ASN A 533 19.74 -7.97 -12.11
CA ASN A 533 18.51 -8.71 -11.87
C ASN A 533 18.58 -9.38 -10.49
N THR A 534 17.58 -9.11 -9.66
CA THR A 534 17.43 -9.74 -8.36
C THR A 534 16.10 -10.46 -8.30
N LYS A 535 16.14 -11.75 -8.00
CA LYS A 535 14.95 -12.58 -7.81
C LYS A 535 14.92 -13.11 -6.39
N SER A 536 13.84 -12.79 -5.66
CA SER A 536 13.58 -13.27 -4.31
C SER A 536 12.30 -14.12 -4.29
N VAL A 537 12.35 -15.26 -3.62
CA VAL A 537 11.19 -16.13 -3.43
C VAL A 537 11.09 -16.46 -1.95
N ALA A 538 9.94 -16.16 -1.35
CA ALA A 538 9.62 -16.54 0.01
C ALA A 538 8.39 -17.46 0.02
N PHE A 539 8.49 -18.57 0.72
CA PHE A 539 7.40 -19.51 0.96
C PHE A 539 7.07 -19.51 2.46
N ASN A 540 5.79 -19.43 2.80
CA ASN A 540 5.31 -19.50 4.17
C ASN A 540 4.15 -20.49 4.26
N THR A 541 4.18 -21.37 5.25
CA THR A 541 3.02 -22.18 5.64
C THR A 541 2.72 -21.98 7.12
N LYS A 542 1.43 -21.84 7.42
CA LYS A 542 0.92 -21.53 8.76
C LYS A 542 -0.24 -22.45 9.09
N GLN A 543 -0.09 -23.21 10.19
CA GLN A 543 -1.10 -24.13 10.68
C GLN A 543 -1.57 -23.65 12.06
N THR A 544 -2.85 -23.32 12.19
CA THR A 544 -3.43 -22.76 13.40
C THR A 544 -4.57 -23.62 13.86
N LEU A 545 -4.57 -23.99 15.13
CA LEU A 545 -5.65 -24.70 15.81
C LEU A 545 -6.21 -23.76 16.89
N THR A 546 -7.50 -23.46 16.85
CA THR A 546 -8.17 -22.58 17.82
C THR A 546 -9.26 -23.35 18.54
N LEU A 547 -9.19 -23.39 19.86
CA LEU A 547 -10.16 -23.98 20.76
C LEU A 547 -10.96 -22.88 21.45
N ILE A 548 -12.28 -23.00 21.42
CA ILE A 548 -13.22 -22.12 22.14
C ILE A 548 -14.15 -23.03 22.92
N PRO A 549 -13.85 -23.31 24.22
CA PRO A 549 -14.73 -24.08 25.09
C PRO A 549 -16.04 -23.35 25.33
N HIS A 550 -17.13 -24.10 25.41
CA HIS A 550 -18.39 -23.59 25.92
C HIS A 550 -18.50 -23.93 27.39
N PHE A 551 -18.73 -22.95 28.24
CA PHE A 551 -19.00 -23.12 29.67
C PHE A 551 -20.51 -22.96 29.93
N ASN A 552 -21.08 -23.79 30.79
CA ASN A 552 -22.48 -23.65 31.17
C ASN A 552 -22.78 -22.33 31.90
N ASN A 553 -21.75 -21.71 32.47
CA ASN A 553 -21.81 -20.38 33.04
C ASN A 553 -21.24 -19.38 32.02
N GLU A 554 -22.09 -18.53 31.48
CA GLU A 554 -21.74 -17.48 30.52
C GLU A 554 -20.79 -16.41 31.09
N ASP A 555 -20.58 -16.38 32.39
CA ASP A 555 -19.62 -15.50 33.05
C ASP A 555 -18.17 -15.78 32.62
N HIS A 556 -17.89 -16.97 32.11
CA HIS A 556 -16.55 -17.40 31.71
C HIS A 556 -16.45 -17.52 30.20
N SER A 557 -15.43 -16.90 29.62
CA SER A 557 -15.07 -17.06 28.23
C SER A 557 -13.59 -17.40 28.12
N LEU A 558 -13.25 -18.40 27.31
CA LEU A 558 -11.89 -18.82 27.03
C LEU A 558 -11.70 -19.05 25.55
N MET A 559 -10.60 -18.55 25.04
CA MET A 559 -10.09 -18.88 23.70
C MET A 559 -8.63 -19.28 23.82
N ALA A 560 -8.24 -20.39 23.20
CA ALA A 560 -6.85 -20.84 23.16
C ALA A 560 -6.45 -21.17 21.73
N MET A 561 -5.21 -20.87 21.36
CA MET A 561 -4.68 -21.08 20.02
C MET A 561 -3.28 -21.69 20.09
N GLY A 562 -3.07 -22.76 19.32
CA GLY A 562 -1.76 -23.29 18.98
C GLY A 562 -1.45 -23.02 17.49
N ARG A 563 -0.25 -22.53 17.18
CA ARG A 563 0.18 -22.24 15.79
C ARG A 563 1.55 -22.78 15.53
N PHE A 564 1.70 -23.42 14.38
CA PHE A 564 2.98 -23.76 13.76
C PHE A 564 3.13 -22.95 12.49
N GLU A 565 4.32 -22.38 12.27
CA GLU A 565 4.65 -21.62 11.06
C GLU A 565 6.06 -21.99 10.59
N LEU A 566 6.20 -22.21 9.29
CA LEU A 566 7.47 -22.42 8.62
C LEU A 566 7.61 -21.40 7.49
N THR A 567 8.73 -20.70 7.46
CA THR A 567 9.07 -19.76 6.39
C THR A 567 10.42 -20.15 5.79
N SER A 568 10.53 -20.13 4.47
CA SER A 568 11.76 -20.34 3.73
C SER A 568 11.91 -19.27 2.67
N GLY A 569 13.05 -18.61 2.60
CA GLY A 569 13.34 -17.59 1.60
C GLY A 569 14.66 -17.86 0.89
N SER A 570 14.75 -17.41 -0.35
CA SER A 570 15.98 -17.36 -1.13
C SER A 570 16.01 -16.12 -1.99
N SER A 571 17.18 -15.52 -2.14
CA SER A 571 17.45 -14.39 -3.03
C SER A 571 18.63 -14.74 -3.94
N ASN A 572 18.51 -14.40 -5.21
CA ASN A 572 19.53 -14.61 -6.23
C ASN A 572 19.67 -13.30 -7.02
N GLY A 573 20.86 -12.70 -6.94
CA GLY A 573 21.21 -11.49 -7.65
C GLY A 573 22.29 -11.76 -8.72
N GLN A 574 22.19 -11.06 -9.84
CA GLN A 574 23.18 -11.04 -10.91
C GLN A 574 23.35 -9.60 -11.37
N SER A 575 24.59 -9.17 -11.59
CA SER A 575 24.87 -7.88 -12.22
C SER A 575 26.00 -7.99 -13.23
N SER A 576 25.94 -7.13 -14.23
CA SER A 576 26.97 -6.92 -15.21
C SER A 576 27.17 -5.43 -15.47
N ASP A 577 28.43 -5.01 -15.56
CA ASP A 577 28.83 -3.65 -15.82
C ASP A 577 29.77 -3.61 -17.02
N ALA A 578 29.59 -2.67 -17.91
CA ALA A 578 30.44 -2.47 -19.09
C ALA A 578 30.72 -1.00 -19.33
N SER A 579 31.85 -0.71 -19.96
CA SER A 579 32.25 0.63 -20.38
C SER A 579 32.75 0.62 -21.82
N GLY A 580 32.90 1.79 -22.43
CA GLY A 580 33.38 1.92 -23.82
C GLY A 580 32.42 1.32 -24.85
N LEU A 581 31.11 1.31 -24.55
CA LEU A 581 30.13 0.82 -25.50
C LEU A 581 30.07 1.70 -26.75
N PRO A 582 29.83 1.14 -27.96
CA PRO A 582 29.64 1.92 -29.15
C PRO A 582 28.54 2.97 -28.97
N ALA A 583 28.76 4.21 -29.49
CA ALA A 583 27.74 5.25 -29.50
C ALA A 583 26.50 4.80 -30.29
N GLY A 584 25.33 5.34 -29.95
CA GLY A 584 24.14 5.27 -30.80
C GLY A 584 23.10 4.22 -30.44
N GLY A 585 22.88 3.90 -29.13
CA GLY A 585 21.68 3.21 -28.72
C GLY A 585 21.87 1.86 -28.03
N ILE A 586 23.10 1.35 -27.92
CA ILE A 586 23.39 0.20 -27.07
C ILE A 586 23.50 0.67 -25.64
N THR A 587 22.42 0.50 -24.86
CA THR A 587 22.33 0.96 -23.47
C THR A 587 22.39 -0.18 -22.45
N SER A 588 22.72 -1.39 -22.90
CA SER A 588 22.89 -2.56 -22.04
C SER A 588 24.33 -3.05 -22.13
N PRO A 589 24.91 -3.66 -21.07
CA PRO A 589 26.21 -4.29 -21.14
C PRO A 589 26.26 -5.31 -22.27
N ASP A 590 27.26 -5.18 -23.16
CA ASP A 590 27.46 -6.02 -24.32
C ASP A 590 28.94 -6.33 -24.52
N VAL A 591 29.23 -7.38 -25.26
CA VAL A 591 30.59 -7.82 -25.62
C VAL A 591 31.33 -6.81 -26.53
N GLY A 592 30.62 -5.87 -27.15
CA GLY A 592 31.22 -4.76 -27.92
C GLY A 592 31.92 -3.70 -27.05
N GLY A 593 31.72 -3.73 -25.73
CA GLY A 593 32.38 -2.88 -24.76
C GLY A 593 33.39 -3.67 -23.89
N LEU A 594 34.07 -2.94 -23.02
CA LEU A 594 34.91 -3.52 -21.97
C LEU A 594 34.01 -3.94 -20.78
N ILE A 595 33.90 -5.20 -20.48
CA ILE A 595 33.24 -5.69 -19.27
C ILE A 595 34.08 -5.29 -18.06
N THR A 596 33.55 -4.42 -17.22
CA THR A 596 34.22 -3.89 -16.03
C THR A 596 33.86 -4.63 -14.76
N GLY A 597 32.68 -5.29 -14.73
CA GLY A 597 32.23 -6.06 -13.58
C GLY A 597 31.21 -7.12 -13.97
N VAL A 598 31.33 -8.28 -13.32
CA VAL A 598 30.28 -9.31 -13.31
C VAL A 598 30.19 -9.82 -11.88
N SER A 599 29.01 -9.82 -11.30
CA SER A 599 28.80 -10.37 -9.96
C SER A 599 27.57 -11.25 -9.90
N SER A 600 27.58 -12.18 -8.96
CA SER A 600 26.42 -12.97 -8.59
C SER A 600 26.36 -13.12 -7.08
N SER A 601 25.15 -13.12 -6.53
CA SER A 601 24.90 -13.35 -5.12
C SER A 601 23.82 -14.38 -4.94
N PHE A 602 23.93 -15.17 -3.89
CA PHE A 602 22.90 -16.11 -3.47
C PHE A 602 22.80 -16.12 -1.96
N SER A 603 21.59 -15.97 -1.44
CA SER A 603 21.30 -16.16 -0.04
C SER A 603 20.08 -17.04 0.17
N GLN A 604 20.06 -17.78 1.26
CA GLN A 604 18.94 -18.62 1.65
C GLN A 604 18.79 -18.65 3.17
N TRP A 605 17.55 -18.59 3.64
CA TRP A 605 17.25 -18.69 5.06
C TRP A 605 15.98 -19.50 5.29
N ARG A 606 15.86 -20.06 6.50
CA ARG A 606 14.68 -20.75 6.99
C ARG A 606 14.39 -20.37 8.43
N SER A 607 13.13 -20.22 8.74
CA SER A 607 12.67 -19.95 10.10
C SER A 607 11.45 -20.80 10.43
N MET A 608 11.38 -21.24 11.68
CA MET A 608 10.31 -22.08 12.20
C MET A 608 9.80 -21.49 13.51
N PHE A 609 8.50 -21.46 13.68
CA PHE A 609 7.88 -20.79 14.82
C PHE A 609 6.77 -21.65 15.42
N TYR A 610 6.74 -21.71 16.74
CA TYR A 610 5.67 -22.28 17.52
C TYR A 610 5.07 -21.21 18.41
N THR A 611 3.76 -21.00 18.33
CA THR A 611 3.05 -20.00 19.13
C THR A 611 1.92 -20.65 19.89
N PHE A 612 1.80 -20.34 21.17
CA PHE A 612 0.63 -20.60 21.97
C PHE A 612 0.08 -19.28 22.48
N SER A 613 -1.23 -19.08 22.39
CA SER A 613 -1.93 -17.89 22.91
C SER A 613 -3.22 -18.31 23.59
N MET A 614 -3.56 -17.62 24.67
CA MET A 614 -4.78 -17.84 25.44
C MET A 614 -5.38 -16.50 25.85
N HIS A 615 -6.68 -16.37 25.71
CA HIS A 615 -7.50 -15.26 26.21
C HIS A 615 -8.57 -15.80 27.12
N TYR A 616 -8.64 -15.30 28.34
CA TYR A 616 -9.69 -15.65 29.33
C TYR A 616 -10.37 -14.38 29.79
N ALA A 617 -11.70 -14.38 29.81
CA ALA A 617 -12.51 -13.28 30.33
C ALA A 617 -13.50 -13.81 31.38
N TYR A 618 -13.56 -13.11 32.52
CA TYR A 618 -14.58 -13.32 33.55
C TYR A 618 -15.54 -12.14 33.59
N LYS A 619 -16.80 -12.39 33.27
CA LYS A 619 -17.89 -11.38 33.17
C LYS A 619 -17.58 -10.23 32.21
N SER A 620 -16.71 -10.43 31.23
CA SER A 620 -16.15 -9.34 30.39
C SER A 620 -15.60 -8.15 31.20
N ARG A 621 -15.31 -8.37 32.48
CA ARG A 621 -14.82 -7.38 33.45
C ARG A 621 -13.33 -7.54 33.73
N TYR A 622 -12.89 -8.77 33.94
CA TYR A 622 -11.50 -9.14 34.18
C TYR A 622 -11.01 -10.01 33.04
N MET A 623 -10.02 -9.56 32.31
CA MET A 623 -9.39 -10.29 31.21
C MET A 623 -7.95 -10.61 31.53
N PHE A 624 -7.55 -11.80 31.11
CA PHE A 624 -6.18 -12.29 31.19
C PHE A 624 -5.77 -12.85 29.83
N ASP A 625 -4.71 -12.31 29.27
CA ASP A 625 -4.07 -12.80 28.06
C ASP A 625 -2.68 -13.33 28.35
N PHE A 626 -2.38 -14.49 27.83
CA PHE A 626 -1.06 -15.09 27.87
C PHE A 626 -0.66 -15.54 26.48
N SER A 627 0.58 -15.29 26.10
CA SER A 627 1.15 -15.85 24.89
C SER A 627 2.63 -16.22 25.09
N VAL A 628 3.07 -17.24 24.37
CA VAL A 628 4.48 -17.62 24.28
C VAL A 628 4.77 -18.03 22.84
N ARG A 629 5.88 -17.54 22.33
CA ARG A 629 6.37 -17.92 21.01
C ARG A 629 7.82 -18.40 21.10
N ALA A 630 8.13 -19.50 20.42
CA ALA A 630 9.46 -20.01 20.22
C ALA A 630 9.85 -19.85 18.76
N ASP A 631 10.89 -19.07 18.51
CA ASP A 631 11.40 -18.74 17.17
C ASP A 631 12.76 -19.43 16.94
N GLY A 632 12.86 -20.19 15.85
CA GLY A 632 14.10 -20.79 15.38
C GLY A 632 14.45 -20.27 14.00
N THR A 633 15.69 -19.83 13.76
CA THR A 633 16.14 -19.32 12.46
C THR A 633 17.56 -19.76 12.13
N THR A 634 17.83 -19.97 10.83
CA THR A 634 19.16 -20.29 10.31
C THR A 634 20.11 -19.09 10.27
N LYS A 635 19.65 -17.89 10.58
CA LYS A 635 20.50 -16.68 10.67
C LYS A 635 21.50 -16.74 11.83
N PHE A 636 21.22 -17.57 12.83
CA PHE A 636 22.12 -17.83 13.96
C PHE A 636 22.85 -19.16 13.84
N GLY A 637 23.99 -19.28 14.54
CA GLY A 637 24.73 -20.51 14.65
C GLY A 637 23.90 -21.63 15.32
N PRO A 638 24.28 -22.91 15.14
CA PRO A 638 23.49 -24.09 15.59
C PRO A 638 23.03 -24.02 17.04
N ASP A 639 23.89 -23.54 17.95
CA ASP A 639 23.60 -23.53 19.40
C ASP A 639 22.78 -22.32 19.87
N ARG A 640 22.51 -21.36 18.98
CA ARG A 640 21.82 -20.09 19.30
C ARG A 640 20.58 -19.81 18.47
N ARG A 641 20.09 -20.79 17.73
CA ARG A 641 18.96 -20.64 16.77
C ARG A 641 17.65 -20.31 17.43
N TRP A 642 17.41 -20.77 18.65
CA TRP A 642 16.11 -20.65 19.33
C TRP A 642 16.06 -19.48 20.28
N GLY A 643 14.98 -18.69 20.17
CA GLY A 643 14.58 -17.64 21.10
C GLY A 643 13.17 -17.88 21.64
N TYR A 644 12.89 -17.47 22.89
CA TYR A 644 11.61 -17.63 23.55
C TYR A 644 11.06 -16.27 23.99
N PHE A 645 9.82 -16.00 23.61
CA PHE A 645 9.20 -14.68 23.71
C PHE A 645 7.84 -14.80 24.43
N PRO A 646 7.81 -14.78 25.76
CA PRO A 646 6.58 -14.77 26.55
C PRO A 646 6.00 -13.36 26.65
N ALA A 647 4.64 -13.29 26.75
CA ALA A 647 3.95 -12.06 27.06
C ALA A 647 2.67 -12.33 27.90
N VAL A 648 2.34 -11.37 28.74
CA VAL A 648 1.17 -11.37 29.62
C VAL A 648 0.52 -10.00 29.56
N SER A 649 -0.80 -9.94 29.46
CA SER A 649 -1.55 -8.71 29.62
C SER A 649 -2.84 -8.96 30.41
N LEU A 650 -3.25 -7.94 31.15
CA LEU A 650 -4.45 -7.92 31.94
C LEU A 650 -5.34 -6.76 31.48
N ARG A 651 -6.62 -6.89 31.65
CA ARG A 651 -7.56 -5.78 31.54
C ARG A 651 -8.58 -5.85 32.64
N TRP A 652 -8.82 -4.72 33.27
CA TRP A 652 -9.89 -4.54 34.23
C TRP A 652 -10.85 -3.45 33.74
N ASN A 653 -12.07 -3.81 33.40
CA ASN A 653 -13.12 -2.88 33.07
C ASN A 653 -13.78 -2.36 34.34
N ILE A 654 -13.24 -1.30 34.90
CA ILE A 654 -13.66 -0.72 36.19
C ILE A 654 -15.09 -0.19 36.11
N VAL A 655 -15.50 0.33 34.95
CA VAL A 655 -16.85 0.81 34.74
C VAL A 655 -17.93 -0.25 34.99
N ASP A 656 -17.62 -1.54 34.75
CA ASP A 656 -18.56 -2.65 34.92
C ASP A 656 -18.66 -3.15 36.34
N GLU A 657 -17.96 -2.53 37.29
CA GLU A 657 -18.07 -2.87 38.71
C GLU A 657 -19.39 -2.41 39.30
N PRO A 658 -20.03 -3.20 40.19
CA PRO A 658 -21.33 -2.88 40.76
C PRO A 658 -21.37 -1.52 41.49
N TRP A 659 -20.26 -1.11 42.07
CA TRP A 659 -20.14 0.20 42.74
C TRP A 659 -20.04 1.38 41.76
N MET A 660 -19.80 1.16 40.47
CA MET A 660 -19.73 2.15 39.42
C MET A 660 -21.07 2.35 38.68
N GLU A 661 -22.10 1.59 38.95
CA GLU A 661 -23.40 1.65 38.26
C GLU A 661 -23.99 3.07 38.16
N LYS A 662 -23.85 3.87 39.22
CA LYS A 662 -24.32 5.24 39.23
C LYS A 662 -23.61 6.21 38.30
N THR A 663 -22.43 5.81 37.82
CA THR A 663 -21.60 6.66 36.91
C THR A 663 -21.91 6.43 35.45
N HIS A 664 -22.66 5.39 35.07
CA HIS A 664 -22.96 5.03 33.69
C HIS A 664 -23.66 6.10 32.88
N SER A 665 -24.30 7.09 33.55
CA SER A 665 -24.95 8.23 32.87
C SER A 665 -23.98 9.16 32.14
N TRP A 666 -22.72 9.23 32.59
CA TRP A 666 -21.70 10.11 32.04
C TRP A 666 -20.39 9.38 31.72
N LEU A 667 -20.11 8.24 32.38
CA LEU A 667 -18.91 7.42 32.20
C LEU A 667 -19.29 6.14 31.45
N SER A 668 -18.92 6.08 30.16
CA SER A 668 -19.21 4.91 29.29
C SER A 668 -18.12 3.86 29.30
N MET A 669 -16.88 4.27 29.56
CA MET A 669 -15.74 3.37 29.66
C MET A 669 -14.74 3.88 30.69
N LEU A 670 -14.24 2.99 31.52
CA LEU A 670 -13.05 3.16 32.34
C LEU A 670 -12.40 1.80 32.49
N SER A 671 -11.19 1.66 31.93
CA SER A 671 -10.44 0.41 32.04
C SER A 671 -8.96 0.66 32.27
N LEU A 672 -8.31 -0.31 32.93
CA LEU A 672 -6.87 -0.34 33.17
C LEU A 672 -6.28 -1.58 32.46
N ARG A 673 -5.14 -1.41 31.77
CA ARG A 673 -4.51 -2.44 30.95
C ARG A 673 -3.00 -2.53 31.20
N PRO A 674 -2.54 -3.17 32.29
CA PRO A 674 -1.15 -3.48 32.46
C PRO A 674 -0.72 -4.64 31.55
N SER A 675 0.44 -4.52 30.93
CA SER A 675 1.01 -5.58 30.10
C SER A 675 2.52 -5.65 30.23
N TRP A 676 3.05 -6.86 30.06
CA TRP A 676 4.46 -7.15 29.97
C TRP A 676 4.71 -8.14 28.82
N GLY A 677 5.79 -7.94 28.10
CA GLY A 677 6.19 -8.87 27.07
C GLY A 677 7.68 -8.79 26.78
N LYS A 678 8.21 -9.91 26.30
CA LYS A 678 9.57 -10.01 25.79
C LYS A 678 9.47 -10.31 24.29
N VAL A 679 10.16 -9.51 23.48
CA VAL A 679 10.30 -9.69 22.03
C VAL A 679 11.76 -9.79 21.67
N GLY A 680 12.05 -10.38 20.52
CA GLY A 680 13.41 -10.51 20.01
C GLY A 680 13.63 -9.70 18.75
N ASN A 681 14.88 -9.62 18.33
CA ASN A 681 15.24 -9.12 17.01
C ASN A 681 16.34 -10.02 16.42
N GLN A 682 16.30 -10.20 15.10
CA GLN A 682 17.27 -11.03 14.38
C GLN A 682 18.10 -10.15 13.45
N PRO A 683 19.33 -10.55 13.09
CA PRO A 683 20.14 -9.82 12.15
C PRO A 683 19.48 -9.79 10.75
N ASN A 684 19.74 -8.71 10.02
CA ASN A 684 19.28 -8.59 8.63
C ASN A 684 20.03 -9.60 7.73
N ASP A 685 21.35 -9.68 7.89
CA ASP A 685 22.21 -10.50 7.03
C ASP A 685 22.20 -11.96 7.41
N GLU A 686 22.38 -12.78 6.39
CA GLU A 686 22.60 -14.22 6.49
C GLU A 686 24.07 -14.57 6.77
N TYR A 687 24.29 -15.70 7.42
CA TYR A 687 25.62 -16.31 7.60
C TYR A 687 26.62 -15.49 8.43
N LEU A 688 26.21 -14.51 9.23
CA LEU A 688 27.10 -13.71 10.08
C LEU A 688 27.85 -14.55 11.12
N TYR A 689 27.34 -15.72 11.49
CA TYR A 689 28.00 -16.67 12.38
C TYR A 689 29.14 -17.45 11.71
N GLN A 690 29.39 -17.22 10.41
CA GLN A 690 30.47 -17.83 9.63
C GLN A 690 31.46 -16.75 9.18
N SER A 691 32.71 -17.15 8.92
CA SER A 691 33.66 -16.28 8.22
C SER A 691 33.31 -16.26 6.72
N LYS A 692 33.06 -15.08 6.17
CA LYS A 692 32.89 -14.88 4.73
C LYS A 692 34.24 -14.51 4.12
N TYR A 693 34.51 -14.97 2.93
CA TYR A 693 35.70 -14.67 2.16
C TYR A 693 35.33 -13.97 0.87
N VAL A 694 36.16 -13.04 0.44
CA VAL A 694 36.01 -12.37 -0.86
C VAL A 694 37.29 -12.57 -1.67
N SER A 695 37.12 -12.67 -2.99
CA SER A 695 38.24 -12.62 -3.89
C SER A 695 38.84 -11.22 -3.90
N THR A 696 40.14 -11.16 -3.90
CA THR A 696 40.90 -9.90 -4.00
C THR A 696 41.74 -9.92 -5.28
N ASN A 697 42.64 -8.95 -5.41
CA ASN A 697 43.59 -8.90 -6.54
C ASN A 697 44.33 -10.23 -6.72
N LYS A 698 44.64 -10.53 -7.96
CA LYS A 698 45.41 -11.72 -8.28
C LYS A 698 46.83 -11.68 -7.69
N TYR A 699 47.32 -12.81 -7.23
CA TYR A 699 48.69 -13.02 -6.88
C TYR A 699 49.26 -14.04 -7.88
N TYR A 700 50.22 -13.65 -8.72
CA TYR A 700 50.73 -14.47 -9.83
C TYR A 700 49.59 -15.09 -10.70
N ASP A 701 48.64 -14.24 -11.13
CA ASP A 701 47.44 -14.62 -11.88
C ASP A 701 46.47 -15.62 -11.18
N MET A 702 46.78 -16.05 -9.97
CA MET A 702 45.85 -16.84 -9.16
C MET A 702 44.97 -15.93 -8.28
N PRO A 703 43.68 -16.19 -8.20
CA PRO A 703 42.78 -15.42 -7.35
C PRO A 703 43.21 -15.57 -5.88
N ALA A 704 43.48 -14.44 -5.23
CA ALA A 704 43.71 -14.39 -3.80
C ALA A 704 42.38 -14.21 -3.05
N MET A 705 42.25 -14.78 -1.87
CA MET A 705 41.08 -14.67 -1.02
C MET A 705 41.46 -14.07 0.34
N ARG A 706 40.63 -13.17 0.84
CA ARG A 706 40.75 -12.64 2.20
C ARG A 706 39.44 -12.75 2.96
N PRO A 707 39.44 -12.84 4.29
CA PRO A 707 38.23 -12.72 5.07
C PRO A 707 37.57 -11.36 4.82
N SER A 708 36.26 -11.33 4.57
CA SER A 708 35.48 -10.10 4.43
C SER A 708 34.75 -9.72 5.73
N THR A 709 34.44 -10.73 6.55
CA THR A 709 33.75 -10.55 7.82
C THR A 709 34.43 -11.34 8.95
N ILE A 710 34.31 -10.81 10.15
CA ILE A 710 34.68 -11.53 11.37
C ILE A 710 33.57 -12.52 11.70
N LYS A 711 33.94 -13.76 12.04
CA LYS A 711 33.00 -14.78 12.50
C LYS A 711 32.38 -14.36 13.84
N LEU A 712 31.04 -14.21 13.86
CA LEU A 712 30.29 -13.93 15.08
C LEU A 712 29.75 -15.23 15.68
N SER A 713 30.61 -16.05 16.25
CA SER A 713 30.27 -17.40 16.74
C SER A 713 29.24 -17.43 17.88
N ASP A 714 29.18 -16.37 18.71
CA ASP A 714 28.23 -16.22 19.83
C ASP A 714 27.08 -15.24 19.49
N LEU A 715 26.81 -15.03 18.19
CA LEU A 715 25.71 -14.20 17.78
C LEU A 715 24.38 -14.78 18.28
N ARG A 716 23.65 -13.99 19.07
CA ARG A 716 22.41 -14.40 19.72
C ARG A 716 21.29 -13.37 19.49
N TRP A 717 20.08 -13.76 19.82
CA TRP A 717 18.91 -12.90 19.78
C TRP A 717 19.12 -11.63 20.60
N GLU A 718 18.92 -10.47 19.97
CA GLU A 718 18.71 -9.22 20.69
C GLU A 718 17.29 -9.30 21.31
N THR A 719 17.16 -8.98 22.60
CA THR A 719 15.89 -9.10 23.29
C THR A 719 15.50 -7.81 23.98
N THR A 720 14.24 -7.41 23.78
CA THR A 720 13.65 -6.23 24.43
C THR A 720 12.53 -6.69 25.37
N SER A 721 12.58 -6.27 26.62
CA SER A 721 11.50 -6.43 27.59
C SER A 721 10.74 -5.12 27.71
N SER A 722 9.44 -5.15 27.48
CA SER A 722 8.56 -3.97 27.50
C SER A 722 7.51 -4.13 28.59
N TYR A 723 7.28 -3.06 29.32
CA TYR A 723 6.19 -2.91 30.29
C TYR A 723 5.29 -1.80 29.79
N ASN A 724 3.99 -1.99 29.81
CA ASN A 724 3.03 -0.98 29.40
C ASN A 724 1.87 -0.91 30.37
N VAL A 725 1.41 0.28 30.69
CA VAL A 725 0.18 0.52 31.47
C VAL A 725 -0.72 1.41 30.64
N GLY A 726 -1.83 0.84 30.16
CA GLY A 726 -2.85 1.53 29.41
C GLY A 726 -4.07 1.88 30.24
N MET A 727 -4.72 3.00 29.93
CA MET A 727 -6.01 3.41 30.48
C MET A 727 -6.92 3.88 29.34
N ASP A 728 -8.14 3.34 29.29
CA ASP A 728 -9.18 3.79 28.36
C ASP A 728 -10.27 4.50 29.15
N LEU A 729 -10.62 5.71 28.74
CA LEU A 729 -11.67 6.53 29.34
C LEU A 729 -12.66 6.97 28.25
N GLY A 730 -13.92 6.62 28.41
CA GLY A 730 -15.04 7.05 27.57
C GLY A 730 -16.04 7.86 28.37
N LEU A 731 -16.44 9.01 27.87
CA LEU A 731 -17.37 9.93 28.53
C LEU A 731 -18.54 10.27 27.61
N PHE A 732 -19.72 10.50 28.22
CA PHE A 732 -20.93 10.99 27.55
C PHE A 732 -21.39 10.09 26.38
N ASN A 733 -21.47 8.77 26.59
CA ASN A 733 -21.78 7.77 25.58
C ASN A 733 -20.76 7.78 24.43
N ASP A 734 -19.46 7.77 24.79
CA ASP A 734 -18.31 7.75 23.90
C ASP A 734 -18.18 8.98 22.95
N LYS A 735 -18.84 10.07 23.29
CA LYS A 735 -18.63 11.37 22.60
C LYS A 735 -17.23 11.92 22.82
N LEU A 736 -16.61 11.58 23.93
CA LEU A 736 -15.21 11.85 24.24
C LEU A 736 -14.54 10.54 24.65
N SER A 737 -13.54 10.11 23.87
CA SER A 737 -12.73 8.93 24.15
C SER A 737 -11.27 9.34 24.30
N LEU A 738 -10.66 8.95 25.41
CA LEU A 738 -9.26 9.18 25.73
C LEU A 738 -8.58 7.82 25.95
N VAL A 739 -7.45 7.62 25.28
CA VAL A 739 -6.60 6.46 25.45
C VAL A 739 -5.23 6.92 25.87
N PHE A 740 -4.75 6.43 26.99
CA PHE A 740 -3.43 6.71 27.53
C PHE A 740 -2.65 5.41 27.63
N ASP A 741 -1.43 5.38 27.09
CA ASP A 741 -0.48 4.26 27.16
C ASP A 741 0.91 4.78 27.57
N TRP A 742 1.45 4.17 28.64
CA TRP A 742 2.80 4.48 29.18
C TRP A 742 3.67 3.23 29.26
#